data_a581ce0eebc682c2a31ae7c8fbb9bf00
#
_entry.id   a581ce0eebc682c2a31ae7c8fbb9bf00
#
_cell.length_a   1.000
_cell.length_b   1.000
_cell.length_c   1.000
_cell.angle_alpha   90.00
_cell.angle_beta   90.00
_cell.angle_gamma   90.00
#
_symmetry.space_group_name_H-M   'P 1'
#
loop_
_entity.id
_entity.type
_entity.pdbx_description
1 polymer ?
#
loop_
_entity_poly.entity_id
_entity_poly.type
_entity_poly.pdbx_seq_one_letter_code
_entity_poly.pdbx_strand_id
1 'polypeptide(L)'
;AMERLLSGFRADGARVGPLYGVNTLGAVLGVVASVLWVQPRWGLAGSVMRFAGLQVACALLFLAAGRAVRAAAPAARADFRVPRAGRGGADLGASRLGLMLGAGGFLAIGFEVLVTRLLSQVLENTVFTYAAILAAFLAFTALGGFLQNRLAPDARRASGALLPVVALGLAVAGWILRQTPVLGTTLRTALWRDGMDGWAPSAFAAEFLVTAAVVALPATAMGMLFASLAAEASRHPGLLGKAVSWNLLGSALAPAVVALGLVPALGTRWSWCALGLGYLALMPEWRHMPWHRWSSGALAVIALALLPRDLHLQEAPPGGRIATLREGPTDTVTTVVQGDNQRILRINQRFTMGGTASALAERRHGHLPLLLHPDPRRALFLGVGTGISFAALDAHPGLVAEGVELVPEVAQVMPEFAPHNAHGDRLTVYVADARRFVRATTRRYDVVIADLFHPARDGAAGLYTREHFTAIRDRLADGGLFCQWLPLFQLDAYSLKVIIATFLEVYPDASALLLRLNADTPVIGLVGTARGRTDPARPSDGNEWIARMERQGGAIRPGWADSLESRLRQPTVAEALRPLALAEVLPVMGTWFADAETLGAYALCAGINTDDHPFLQFVTPRTLGPVPVRGHALLSELLALPRPVPESLSAGRPTAWRDRLRAYLDARDAHLRALIADSE
;
A
#
# COMPACT_ATOMS: atom_id res chain seq x y z
N ALA A 1 -18.78 -29.70 -14.49
CA ALA A 1 -20.16 -29.20 -14.66
C ALA A 1 -20.28 -28.39 -15.96
N MET A 2 -19.41 -27.41 -16.18
CA MET A 2 -19.40 -26.55 -17.38
C MET A 2 -19.21 -27.36 -18.67
N GLU A 3 -18.29 -28.34 -18.67
CA GLU A 3 -18.08 -29.26 -19.80
C GLU A 3 -19.31 -30.10 -20.14
N ARG A 4 -20.07 -30.56 -19.12
CA ARG A 4 -21.34 -31.30 -19.32
C ARG A 4 -22.52 -30.42 -19.77
N LEU A 5 -22.57 -29.14 -19.35
CA LEU A 5 -23.54 -28.17 -19.85
C LEU A 5 -23.25 -27.79 -21.31
N LEU A 6 -21.97 -27.64 -21.65
CA LEU A 6 -21.52 -27.35 -23.02
C LEU A 6 -21.74 -28.54 -23.97
N SER A 7 -21.61 -29.77 -23.50
CA SER A 7 -21.86 -30.97 -24.30
C SER A 7 -23.35 -31.22 -24.58
N GLY A 8 -24.25 -30.67 -23.75
CA GLY A 8 -25.71 -30.73 -23.97
C GLY A 8 -26.22 -29.73 -25.02
N PHE A 9 -25.52 -28.65 -25.24
CA PHE A 9 -25.72 -27.75 -26.38
C PHE A 9 -24.67 -28.17 -27.42
N ARG A 10 -25.05 -28.77 -28.55
CA ARG A 10 -24.17 -29.05 -29.69
C ARG A 10 -23.32 -27.81 -29.98
N ALA A 11 -22.24 -27.68 -29.24
CA ALA A 11 -21.43 -26.50 -29.27
C ALA A 11 -20.24 -26.80 -30.21
N ASP A 12 -20.33 -26.30 -31.40
CA ASP A 12 -19.13 -25.93 -32.13
C ASP A 12 -18.25 -25.12 -31.19
N GLY A 13 -16.93 -25.30 -31.21
CA GLY A 13 -15.97 -24.57 -30.35
C GLY A 13 -16.12 -23.04 -30.34
N ALA A 14 -17.00 -22.52 -31.18
CA ALA A 14 -17.46 -21.14 -31.34
C ALA A 14 -18.07 -20.47 -30.07
N ARG A 15 -18.36 -21.24 -28.99
CA ARG A 15 -19.01 -20.68 -27.78
C ARG A 15 -18.08 -20.54 -26.59
N VAL A 16 -16.86 -21.08 -26.64
CA VAL A 16 -15.90 -21.02 -25.52
C VAL A 16 -15.42 -19.60 -25.26
N GLY A 17 -15.15 -18.84 -26.32
CA GLY A 17 -14.71 -17.44 -26.19
C GLY A 17 -15.74 -16.52 -25.49
N PRO A 18 -17.00 -16.44 -25.97
CA PRO A 18 -18.03 -15.67 -25.29
C PRO A 18 -18.31 -16.12 -23.85
N LEU A 19 -18.30 -17.42 -23.57
CA LEU A 19 -18.50 -17.93 -22.22
C LEU A 19 -17.36 -17.50 -21.27
N TYR A 20 -16.12 -17.57 -21.74
CA TYR A 20 -14.98 -17.03 -21.03
C TYR A 20 -15.12 -15.52 -20.81
N GLY A 21 -15.51 -14.77 -21.85
CA GLY A 21 -15.74 -13.34 -21.75
C GLY A 21 -16.79 -12.96 -20.71
N VAL A 22 -17.94 -13.63 -20.67
CA VAL A 22 -18.99 -13.39 -19.67
C VAL A 22 -18.50 -13.73 -18.25
N ASN A 23 -17.82 -14.86 -18.07
CA ASN A 23 -17.26 -15.25 -16.77
C ASN A 23 -16.26 -14.20 -16.26
N THR A 24 -15.37 -13.74 -17.13
CA THR A 24 -14.34 -12.76 -16.79
C THR A 24 -14.96 -11.37 -16.53
N LEU A 25 -15.99 -10.97 -17.30
CA LEU A 25 -16.75 -9.75 -17.02
C LEU A 25 -17.45 -9.79 -15.65
N GLY A 26 -17.97 -10.96 -15.25
CA GLY A 26 -18.49 -11.18 -13.91
C GLY A 26 -17.42 -10.95 -12.82
N ALA A 27 -16.17 -11.35 -13.07
CA ALA A 27 -15.06 -11.07 -12.16
C ALA A 27 -14.75 -9.56 -12.07
N VAL A 28 -14.79 -8.81 -13.20
CA VAL A 28 -14.65 -7.34 -13.20
C VAL A 28 -15.71 -6.70 -12.30
N LEU A 29 -16.98 -7.08 -12.49
CA LEU A 29 -18.06 -6.55 -11.66
C LEU A 29 -17.90 -6.90 -10.18
N GLY A 30 -17.41 -8.13 -9.89
CA GLY A 30 -17.10 -8.57 -8.52
C GLY A 30 -16.01 -7.71 -7.86
N VAL A 31 -14.91 -7.42 -8.56
CA VAL A 31 -13.82 -6.58 -8.08
C VAL A 31 -14.31 -5.16 -7.78
N VAL A 32 -15.01 -4.54 -8.75
CA VAL A 32 -15.54 -3.17 -8.62
C VAL A 32 -16.54 -3.08 -7.47
N ALA A 33 -17.52 -4.00 -7.42
CA ALA A 33 -18.51 -4.03 -6.36
C ALA A 33 -17.86 -4.26 -4.97
N SER A 34 -16.85 -5.15 -4.89
CA SER A 34 -16.16 -5.45 -3.64
C SER A 34 -15.51 -4.20 -3.05
N VAL A 35 -14.74 -3.47 -3.84
CA VAL A 35 -13.94 -2.34 -3.36
C VAL A 35 -14.77 -1.08 -3.12
N LEU A 36 -15.77 -0.80 -3.98
CA LEU A 36 -16.55 0.43 -3.88
C LEU A 36 -17.73 0.34 -2.89
N TRP A 37 -18.30 -0.85 -2.65
CA TRP A 37 -19.51 -0.97 -1.83
C TRP A 37 -19.47 -2.07 -0.78
N VAL A 38 -18.97 -3.27 -1.12
CA VAL A 38 -19.14 -4.44 -0.25
C VAL A 38 -18.24 -4.33 0.96
N GLN A 39 -16.93 -4.19 0.75
CA GLN A 39 -15.95 -4.12 1.84
C GLN A 39 -16.09 -2.86 2.70
N PRO A 40 -16.29 -1.64 2.14
CA PRO A 40 -16.48 -0.45 2.95
C PRO A 40 -17.69 -0.51 3.89
N ARG A 41 -18.76 -1.24 3.50
CA ARG A 41 -19.99 -1.32 4.29
C ARG A 41 -20.02 -2.46 5.31
N TRP A 42 -19.41 -3.59 4.98
CA TRP A 42 -19.59 -4.82 5.78
C TRP A 42 -18.29 -5.39 6.33
N GLY A 43 -17.17 -4.72 6.12
CA GLY A 43 -15.87 -5.20 6.52
C GLY A 43 -15.42 -6.45 5.74
N LEU A 44 -14.32 -7.05 6.14
CA LEU A 44 -13.75 -8.21 5.45
C LEU A 44 -14.55 -9.48 5.71
N ALA A 45 -14.85 -9.81 6.97
CA ALA A 45 -15.59 -11.01 7.35
C ALA A 45 -17.02 -10.98 6.78
N GLY A 46 -17.70 -9.83 6.93
CA GLY A 46 -19.03 -9.63 6.38
C GLY A 46 -19.08 -9.77 4.85
N SER A 47 -18.05 -9.33 4.15
CA SER A 47 -17.91 -9.47 2.70
C SER A 47 -17.72 -10.92 2.29
N VAL A 48 -16.82 -11.65 2.96
CA VAL A 48 -16.56 -13.07 2.71
C VAL A 48 -17.84 -13.90 2.88
N MET A 49 -18.59 -13.66 3.96
CA MET A 49 -19.86 -14.37 4.22
C MET A 49 -20.90 -14.13 3.11
N ARG A 50 -21.01 -12.90 2.60
CA ARG A 50 -21.96 -12.56 1.51
C ARG A 50 -21.56 -13.18 0.19
N PHE A 51 -20.27 -13.13 -0.16
CA PHE A 51 -19.78 -13.79 -1.37
C PHE A 51 -19.89 -15.31 -1.27
N ALA A 52 -19.64 -15.92 -0.11
CA ALA A 52 -19.88 -17.35 0.11
C ALA A 52 -21.37 -17.71 -0.07
N GLY A 53 -22.27 -16.90 0.51
CA GLY A 53 -23.72 -17.07 0.31
C GLY A 53 -24.14 -16.97 -1.15
N LEU A 54 -23.58 -16.01 -1.89
CA LEU A 54 -23.81 -15.88 -3.33
C LEU A 54 -23.31 -17.11 -4.10
N GLN A 55 -22.13 -17.63 -3.78
CA GLN A 55 -21.60 -18.85 -4.40
C GLN A 55 -22.49 -20.07 -4.13
N VAL A 56 -23.00 -20.23 -2.89
CA VAL A 56 -23.95 -21.30 -2.56
C VAL A 56 -25.24 -21.13 -3.35
N ALA A 57 -25.80 -19.92 -3.45
CA ALA A 57 -26.98 -19.64 -4.25
C ALA A 57 -26.76 -19.96 -5.74
N CYS A 58 -25.63 -19.58 -6.32
CA CYS A 58 -25.26 -19.93 -7.68
C CYS A 58 -25.13 -21.47 -7.85
N ALA A 59 -24.52 -22.17 -6.90
CA ALA A 59 -24.40 -23.63 -6.96
C ALA A 59 -25.78 -24.30 -6.94
N LEU A 60 -26.71 -23.83 -6.10
CA LEU A 60 -28.08 -24.33 -6.04
C LEU A 60 -28.84 -24.07 -7.34
N LEU A 61 -28.71 -22.87 -7.92
CA LEU A 61 -29.28 -22.54 -9.23
C LEU A 61 -28.74 -23.45 -10.35
N PHE A 62 -27.44 -23.71 -10.38
CA PHE A 62 -26.85 -24.63 -11.35
C PHE A 62 -27.33 -26.08 -11.15
N LEU A 63 -27.52 -26.52 -9.91
CA LEU A 63 -28.08 -27.84 -9.60
C LEU A 63 -29.55 -27.93 -10.05
N ALA A 64 -30.35 -26.91 -9.78
CA ALA A 64 -31.74 -26.84 -10.19
C ALA A 64 -31.87 -26.82 -11.73
N ALA A 65 -31.11 -25.96 -12.40
CA ALA A 65 -31.07 -25.89 -13.87
C ALA A 65 -30.61 -27.22 -14.48
N GLY A 66 -29.59 -27.89 -13.89
CA GLY A 66 -29.12 -29.19 -14.34
C GLY A 66 -30.16 -30.29 -14.16
N ARG A 67 -31.01 -30.23 -13.12
CA ARG A 67 -32.17 -31.14 -12.94
C ARG A 67 -33.25 -30.89 -13.94
N ALA A 68 -33.62 -29.62 -14.18
CA ALA A 68 -34.62 -29.23 -15.15
C ALA A 68 -34.26 -29.65 -16.58
N VAL A 69 -32.99 -29.45 -16.98
CA VAL A 69 -32.48 -29.89 -18.29
C VAL A 69 -32.54 -31.43 -18.43
N ARG A 70 -32.22 -32.18 -17.37
CA ARG A 70 -32.31 -33.65 -17.38
C ARG A 70 -33.76 -34.13 -17.45
N ALA A 71 -34.70 -33.44 -16.80
CA ALA A 71 -36.12 -33.75 -16.82
C ALA A 71 -36.76 -33.44 -18.17
N ALA A 72 -36.30 -32.38 -18.85
CA ALA A 72 -36.76 -31.95 -20.15
C ALA A 72 -36.16 -32.72 -21.34
N ALA A 73 -35.07 -33.49 -21.11
CA ALA A 73 -34.48 -34.31 -22.16
C ALA A 73 -35.26 -35.62 -22.30
N PRO A 74 -36.06 -35.82 -23.34
CA PRO A 74 -36.62 -37.13 -23.63
C PRO A 74 -35.48 -38.12 -23.87
N ALA A 75 -35.73 -39.42 -23.60
CA ALA A 75 -34.75 -40.51 -23.62
C ALA A 75 -34.12 -40.80 -25.00
N ALA A 76 -33.74 -39.77 -25.73
CA ALA A 76 -32.89 -39.88 -26.90
C ALA A 76 -31.47 -40.20 -26.47
N ARG A 77 -31.23 -41.51 -26.12
CA ARG A 77 -29.93 -42.11 -26.30
C ARG A 77 -29.58 -42.11 -27.77
N ALA A 78 -29.37 -40.95 -28.33
CA ALA A 78 -28.80 -40.85 -29.65
C ALA A 78 -27.33 -41.25 -29.54
N ASP A 79 -26.97 -42.26 -30.31
CA ASP A 79 -25.58 -42.64 -30.63
C ASP A 79 -24.74 -41.37 -30.78
N PHE A 80 -23.92 -41.10 -29.80
CA PHE A 80 -22.95 -39.99 -29.84
C PHE A 80 -21.82 -40.43 -30.78
N ARG A 81 -22.12 -40.45 -32.09
CA ARG A 81 -21.06 -40.48 -33.10
C ARG A 81 -20.42 -39.09 -33.06
N VAL A 82 -19.28 -39.03 -32.33
CA VAL A 82 -18.34 -37.91 -32.45
C VAL A 82 -18.17 -37.66 -33.97
N PRO A 83 -18.51 -36.52 -34.51
CA PRO A 83 -18.19 -36.20 -35.89
C PRO A 83 -16.67 -36.39 -36.01
N ARG A 84 -16.24 -37.33 -36.84
CA ARG A 84 -14.82 -37.49 -37.18
C ARG A 84 -14.43 -36.12 -37.75
N ALA A 85 -13.50 -35.46 -37.02
CA ALA A 85 -12.90 -34.18 -37.46
C ALA A 85 -12.54 -34.33 -38.95
N GLY A 86 -13.06 -33.43 -39.78
CA GLY A 86 -12.72 -33.39 -41.18
C GLY A 86 -11.18 -33.33 -41.30
N ARG A 87 -10.62 -34.28 -42.04
CA ARG A 87 -9.18 -34.36 -42.31
C ARG A 87 -8.74 -33.15 -43.11
N GLY A 88 -8.47 -32.01 -42.46
CA GLY A 88 -8.08 -30.80 -43.19
C GLY A 88 -7.25 -29.79 -42.42
N GLY A 89 -7.18 -29.85 -41.10
CA GLY A 89 -6.34 -28.98 -40.30
C GLY A 89 -5.38 -29.80 -39.42
N ALA A 90 -4.09 -29.58 -39.49
CA ALA A 90 -3.14 -30.24 -38.61
C ALA A 90 -3.41 -29.76 -37.16
N ASP A 91 -3.99 -30.65 -36.32
CA ASP A 91 -4.27 -30.43 -34.92
C ASP A 91 -2.99 -30.09 -34.15
N LEU A 92 -3.07 -29.08 -33.25
CA LEU A 92 -2.02 -28.88 -32.26
C LEU A 92 -1.99 -30.12 -31.35
N GLY A 93 -0.86 -30.83 -31.28
CA GLY A 93 -0.76 -31.99 -30.39
C GLY A 93 -1.06 -31.62 -28.92
N ALA A 94 -1.69 -32.50 -28.16
CA ALA A 94 -2.13 -32.26 -26.80
C ALA A 94 -1.01 -31.71 -25.88
N SER A 95 0.23 -32.21 -26.03
CA SER A 95 1.39 -31.74 -25.25
C SER A 95 1.74 -30.30 -25.57
N ARG A 96 1.69 -29.90 -26.83
CA ARG A 96 1.98 -28.55 -27.27
C ARG A 96 0.90 -27.57 -26.82
N LEU A 97 -0.35 -27.95 -26.90
CA LEU A 97 -1.49 -27.17 -26.43
C LEU A 97 -1.39 -26.92 -24.92
N GLY A 98 -1.02 -27.96 -24.14
CA GLY A 98 -0.76 -27.83 -22.71
C GLY A 98 0.40 -26.85 -22.41
N LEU A 99 1.52 -26.97 -23.15
CA LEU A 99 2.66 -26.06 -23.02
C LEU A 99 2.27 -24.62 -23.32
N MET A 100 1.57 -24.36 -24.44
CA MET A 100 1.14 -23.02 -24.83
C MET A 100 0.18 -22.40 -23.83
N LEU A 101 -0.72 -23.16 -23.25
CA LEU A 101 -1.65 -22.68 -22.23
C LEU A 101 -0.94 -22.43 -20.90
N GLY A 102 -0.03 -23.32 -20.48
CA GLY A 102 0.74 -23.13 -19.25
C GLY A 102 1.69 -21.94 -19.34
N ALA A 103 2.49 -21.87 -20.39
CA ALA A 103 3.37 -20.75 -20.63
C ALA A 103 2.59 -19.43 -20.86
N GLY A 104 1.47 -19.49 -21.60
CA GLY A 104 0.57 -18.36 -21.81
C GLY A 104 0.03 -17.78 -20.51
N GLY A 105 -0.41 -18.66 -19.58
CA GLY A 105 -0.83 -18.23 -18.24
C GLY A 105 0.30 -17.60 -17.43
N PHE A 106 1.49 -18.21 -17.46
CA PHE A 106 2.68 -17.64 -16.82
C PHE A 106 3.05 -16.25 -17.36
N LEU A 107 3.12 -16.12 -18.67
CA LEU A 107 3.51 -14.87 -19.32
C LEU A 107 2.46 -13.76 -19.12
N ALA A 108 1.16 -14.11 -19.15
CA ALA A 108 0.07 -13.15 -18.95
C ALA A 108 0.06 -12.59 -17.53
N ILE A 109 0.13 -13.45 -16.51
CA ILE A 109 0.18 -13.01 -15.11
C ILE A 109 1.55 -12.37 -14.80
N GLY A 110 2.64 -12.85 -15.41
CA GLY A 110 3.94 -12.16 -15.32
C GLY A 110 3.89 -10.72 -15.83
N PHE A 111 3.19 -10.48 -16.94
CA PHE A 111 2.95 -9.12 -17.44
C PHE A 111 2.09 -8.29 -16.47
N GLU A 112 1.02 -8.87 -15.92
CA GLU A 112 0.18 -8.20 -14.92
C GLU A 112 0.98 -7.79 -13.68
N VAL A 113 1.88 -8.65 -13.19
CA VAL A 113 2.79 -8.37 -12.06
C VAL A 113 3.69 -7.17 -12.39
N LEU A 114 4.31 -7.13 -13.57
CA LEU A 114 5.16 -6.01 -13.97
C LEU A 114 4.37 -4.71 -14.15
N VAL A 115 3.18 -4.78 -14.75
CA VAL A 115 2.29 -3.61 -14.89
C VAL A 115 1.88 -3.08 -13.52
N THR A 116 1.46 -3.94 -12.61
CA THR A 116 1.08 -3.57 -11.25
C THR A 116 2.23 -2.87 -10.53
N ARG A 117 3.43 -3.46 -10.60
CA ARG A 117 4.64 -2.88 -10.02
C ARG A 117 4.97 -1.49 -10.58
N LEU A 118 4.88 -1.30 -11.90
CA LEU A 118 5.21 -0.02 -12.52
C LEU A 118 4.12 1.03 -12.30
N LEU A 119 2.86 0.65 -12.40
CA LEU A 119 1.76 1.57 -12.18
C LEU A 119 1.62 1.98 -10.71
N SER A 120 1.96 1.12 -9.75
CA SER A 120 2.00 1.50 -8.33
C SER A 120 2.99 2.64 -8.02
N GLN A 121 3.98 2.87 -8.89
CA GLN A 121 4.91 4.00 -8.79
C GLN A 121 4.31 5.33 -9.27
N VAL A 122 3.31 5.28 -10.13
CA VAL A 122 2.66 6.45 -10.75
C VAL A 122 1.30 6.72 -10.14
N LEU A 123 0.54 5.67 -9.86
CA LEU A 123 -0.77 5.72 -9.21
C LEU A 123 -0.61 5.82 -7.68
N GLU A 124 -1.71 5.94 -6.96
CA GLU A 124 -1.65 6.27 -5.52
C GLU A 124 -1.30 5.10 -4.60
N ASN A 125 -1.11 3.90 -5.15
CA ASN A 125 -0.75 2.69 -4.39
C ASN A 125 -1.76 2.36 -3.28
N THR A 126 -3.03 2.42 -3.62
CA THR A 126 -4.16 2.16 -2.73
C THR A 126 -4.91 0.89 -3.14
N VAL A 127 -5.86 0.45 -2.33
CA VAL A 127 -6.75 -0.66 -2.69
C VAL A 127 -7.50 -0.40 -4.02
N PHE A 128 -7.80 0.86 -4.33
CA PHE A 128 -8.44 1.25 -5.59
C PHE A 128 -7.49 1.09 -6.77
N THR A 129 -6.20 1.38 -6.60
CA THR A 129 -5.15 1.17 -7.60
C THR A 129 -5.08 -0.29 -8.05
N TYR A 130 -4.97 -1.21 -7.08
CA TYR A 130 -4.89 -2.65 -7.40
C TYR A 130 -6.17 -3.18 -8.01
N ALA A 131 -7.32 -2.73 -7.50
CA ALA A 131 -8.62 -3.09 -8.06
C ALA A 131 -8.80 -2.56 -9.49
N ALA A 132 -8.36 -1.34 -9.78
CA ALA A 132 -8.43 -0.74 -11.11
C ALA A 132 -7.54 -1.48 -12.12
N ILE A 133 -6.31 -1.84 -11.72
CA ILE A 133 -5.38 -2.60 -12.54
C ILE A 133 -5.97 -3.98 -12.88
N LEU A 134 -6.43 -4.71 -11.88
CA LEU A 134 -7.06 -6.02 -12.06
C LEU A 134 -8.33 -5.93 -12.92
N ALA A 135 -9.20 -4.96 -12.64
CA ALA A 135 -10.45 -4.77 -13.39
C ALA A 135 -10.17 -4.44 -14.86
N ALA A 136 -9.20 -3.57 -15.16
CA ALA A 136 -8.82 -3.23 -16.54
C ALA A 136 -8.25 -4.44 -17.26
N PHE A 137 -7.30 -5.16 -16.65
CA PHE A 137 -6.72 -6.36 -17.24
C PHE A 137 -7.79 -7.41 -17.57
N LEU A 138 -8.68 -7.70 -16.62
CA LEU A 138 -9.80 -8.63 -16.82
C LEU A 138 -10.80 -8.14 -17.87
N ALA A 139 -11.12 -6.84 -17.92
CA ALA A 139 -12.05 -6.30 -18.90
C ALA A 139 -11.53 -6.48 -20.33
N PHE A 140 -10.24 -6.22 -20.57
CA PHE A 140 -9.66 -6.39 -21.90
C PHE A 140 -9.41 -7.85 -22.25
N THR A 141 -9.12 -8.73 -21.31
CA THR A 141 -9.08 -10.18 -21.57
C THR A 141 -10.49 -10.72 -21.89
N ALA A 142 -11.53 -10.22 -21.22
CA ALA A 142 -12.93 -10.55 -21.56
C ALA A 142 -13.29 -10.10 -22.98
N LEU A 143 -12.90 -8.86 -23.34
CA LEU A 143 -13.08 -8.33 -24.70
C LEU A 143 -12.40 -9.25 -25.73
N GLY A 144 -11.17 -9.69 -25.46
CA GLY A 144 -10.49 -10.68 -26.30
C GLY A 144 -11.26 -11.97 -26.47
N GLY A 145 -11.86 -12.50 -25.39
CA GLY A 145 -12.74 -13.66 -25.44
C GLY A 145 -13.96 -13.47 -26.36
N PHE A 146 -14.61 -12.30 -26.30
CA PHE A 146 -15.74 -11.98 -27.20
C PHE A 146 -15.32 -11.82 -28.66
N LEU A 147 -14.13 -11.27 -28.91
CA LEU A 147 -13.63 -11.05 -30.28
C LEU A 147 -13.09 -12.32 -30.93
N GLN A 148 -12.76 -13.36 -30.15
CA GLN A 148 -12.07 -14.57 -30.60
C GLN A 148 -12.79 -15.23 -31.80
N ASN A 149 -14.08 -15.42 -31.75
CA ASN A 149 -14.82 -16.10 -32.82
C ASN A 149 -14.80 -15.37 -34.16
N ARG A 150 -14.67 -14.04 -34.14
CA ARG A 150 -14.65 -13.19 -35.35
C ARG A 150 -13.27 -13.08 -35.95
N LEU A 151 -12.24 -12.91 -35.09
CA LEU A 151 -10.89 -12.54 -35.51
C LEU A 151 -9.91 -13.70 -35.48
N ALA A 152 -10.11 -14.72 -34.64
CA ALA A 152 -9.18 -15.81 -34.41
C ALA A 152 -9.88 -17.17 -34.19
N PRO A 153 -10.73 -17.64 -35.12
CA PRO A 153 -11.54 -18.86 -34.93
C PRO A 153 -10.71 -20.15 -34.95
N ASP A 154 -9.51 -20.14 -35.54
CA ASP A 154 -8.61 -21.29 -35.70
C ASP A 154 -7.38 -21.10 -34.80
N ALA A 155 -7.18 -22.01 -33.82
CA ALA A 155 -6.11 -21.91 -32.82
C ALA A 155 -4.70 -21.91 -33.43
N ARG A 156 -4.45 -22.63 -34.52
CA ARG A 156 -3.14 -22.67 -35.16
C ARG A 156 -2.84 -21.37 -35.89
N ARG A 157 -3.84 -20.84 -36.61
CA ARG A 157 -3.71 -19.52 -37.27
C ARG A 157 -3.65 -18.42 -36.25
N ALA A 158 -4.49 -18.49 -35.19
CA ALA A 158 -4.50 -17.55 -34.08
C ALA A 158 -3.18 -17.49 -33.37
N SER A 159 -2.55 -18.61 -33.00
CA SER A 159 -1.26 -18.62 -32.34
C SER A 159 -0.16 -17.97 -33.19
N GLY A 160 -0.13 -18.26 -34.51
CA GLY A 160 0.85 -17.65 -35.42
C GLY A 160 0.67 -16.16 -35.64
N ALA A 161 -0.54 -15.62 -35.47
CA ALA A 161 -0.85 -14.20 -35.66
C ALA A 161 -0.81 -13.42 -34.31
N LEU A 162 -1.38 -13.98 -33.25
CA LEU A 162 -1.55 -13.27 -31.97
C LEU A 162 -0.28 -13.22 -31.14
N LEU A 163 0.59 -14.23 -31.19
CA LEU A 163 1.85 -14.23 -30.40
C LEU A 163 2.75 -13.02 -30.72
N PRO A 164 3.03 -12.67 -32.00
CA PRO A 164 3.75 -11.45 -32.32
C PRO A 164 2.98 -10.17 -31.94
N VAL A 165 1.63 -10.18 -32.04
CA VAL A 165 0.79 -9.05 -31.66
C VAL A 165 0.87 -8.81 -30.15
N VAL A 166 0.86 -9.88 -29.32
CA VAL A 166 1.06 -9.75 -27.87
C VAL A 166 2.45 -9.17 -27.58
N ALA A 167 3.52 -9.71 -28.19
CA ALA A 167 4.87 -9.23 -27.95
C ALA A 167 5.04 -7.75 -28.38
N LEU A 168 4.47 -7.36 -29.52
CA LEU A 168 4.42 -5.97 -29.94
C LEU A 168 3.56 -5.11 -28.99
N GLY A 169 2.43 -5.65 -28.54
CA GLY A 169 1.58 -5.01 -27.55
C GLY A 169 2.32 -4.72 -26.23
N LEU A 170 3.18 -5.64 -25.77
CA LEU A 170 4.04 -5.40 -24.62
C LEU A 170 5.04 -4.26 -24.90
N ALA A 171 5.64 -4.21 -26.06
CA ALA A 171 6.54 -3.13 -26.42
C ALA A 171 5.82 -1.77 -26.44
N VAL A 172 4.65 -1.69 -27.06
CA VAL A 172 3.80 -0.48 -27.08
C VAL A 172 3.39 -0.08 -25.67
N ALA A 173 2.97 -1.03 -24.83
CA ALA A 173 2.62 -0.79 -23.43
C ALA A 173 3.81 -0.19 -22.65
N GLY A 174 5.03 -0.68 -22.86
CA GLY A 174 6.24 -0.11 -22.25
C GLY A 174 6.51 1.35 -22.66
N TRP A 175 6.18 1.75 -23.89
CA TRP A 175 6.26 3.14 -24.33
C TRP A 175 5.15 4.01 -23.73
N ILE A 176 3.92 3.49 -23.63
CA ILE A 176 2.78 4.20 -23.02
C ILE A 176 3.03 4.44 -21.53
N LEU A 177 3.67 3.51 -20.83
CA LEU A 177 4.02 3.64 -19.41
C LEU A 177 4.76 4.95 -19.09
N ARG A 178 5.64 5.42 -19.96
CA ARG A 178 6.33 6.70 -19.77
C ARG A 178 5.40 7.92 -19.74
N GLN A 179 4.25 7.81 -20.38
CA GLN A 179 3.26 8.89 -20.42
C GLN A 179 2.27 8.84 -19.26
N THR A 180 2.31 7.75 -18.47
CA THR A 180 1.34 7.53 -17.40
C THR A 180 1.40 8.56 -16.28
N PRO A 181 2.55 9.17 -15.89
CA PRO A 181 2.57 10.26 -14.91
C PRO A 181 1.73 11.46 -15.35
N VAL A 182 1.91 11.91 -16.60
CA VAL A 182 1.16 13.05 -17.18
C VAL A 182 -0.32 12.65 -17.36
N LEU A 183 -0.57 11.49 -17.94
CA LEU A 183 -1.92 10.98 -18.17
C LEU A 183 -2.69 10.82 -16.85
N GLY A 184 -2.04 10.27 -15.81
CA GLY A 184 -2.62 10.09 -14.50
C GLY A 184 -2.99 11.41 -13.82
N THR A 185 -2.13 12.42 -13.91
CA THR A 185 -2.42 13.75 -13.37
C THR A 185 -3.59 14.40 -14.12
N THR A 186 -3.57 14.37 -15.47
CA THR A 186 -4.64 14.93 -16.29
C THR A 186 -5.99 14.28 -16.03
N LEU A 187 -6.06 12.97 -15.99
CA LEU A 187 -7.32 12.24 -15.77
C LEU A 187 -7.85 12.45 -14.35
N ARG A 188 -6.99 12.47 -13.34
CA ARG A 188 -7.41 12.77 -11.97
C ARG A 188 -8.00 14.16 -11.86
N THR A 189 -7.33 15.16 -12.40
CA THR A 189 -7.86 16.54 -12.41
C THR A 189 -9.19 16.66 -13.16
N ALA A 190 -9.31 15.98 -14.31
CA ALA A 190 -10.52 16.04 -15.14
C ALA A 190 -11.72 15.30 -14.54
N LEU A 191 -11.48 14.19 -13.83
CA LEU A 191 -12.53 13.32 -13.30
C LEU A 191 -12.81 13.54 -11.81
N TRP A 192 -11.98 14.33 -11.13
CA TRP A 192 -12.13 14.55 -9.70
C TRP A 192 -13.50 15.14 -9.35
N ARG A 193 -14.15 14.57 -8.35
CA ARG A 193 -15.41 15.02 -7.78
C ARG A 193 -15.23 15.20 -6.28
N ASP A 194 -15.53 16.39 -5.78
CA ASP A 194 -15.55 16.68 -4.35
C ASP A 194 -16.74 16.01 -3.68
N GLY A 195 -16.61 15.74 -2.39
CA GLY A 195 -17.65 15.15 -1.55
C GLY A 195 -17.44 13.67 -1.26
N MET A 196 -18.13 13.20 -0.20
CA MET A 196 -17.97 11.84 0.33
C MET A 196 -18.36 10.75 -0.67
N ASP A 197 -19.36 10.99 -1.51
CA ASP A 197 -19.94 9.99 -2.40
C ASP A 197 -19.28 9.94 -3.78
N GLY A 198 -18.51 10.96 -4.18
CA GLY A 198 -17.96 11.10 -5.52
C GLY A 198 -16.48 10.73 -5.67
N TRP A 199 -15.69 10.81 -4.61
CA TRP A 199 -14.23 10.70 -4.71
C TRP A 199 -13.73 9.28 -5.03
N ALA A 200 -14.29 8.23 -4.43
CA ALA A 200 -13.82 6.86 -4.65
C ALA A 200 -14.10 6.38 -6.09
N PRO A 201 -15.31 6.56 -6.67
CA PRO A 201 -15.55 6.26 -8.06
C PRO A 201 -14.68 7.08 -9.02
N SER A 202 -14.42 8.36 -8.75
CA SER A 202 -13.60 9.21 -9.62
C SER A 202 -12.11 8.82 -9.59
N ALA A 203 -11.56 8.52 -8.42
CA ALA A 203 -10.21 8.00 -8.28
C ALA A 203 -10.05 6.66 -8.99
N PHE A 204 -10.97 5.72 -8.75
CA PHE A 204 -11.00 4.43 -9.42
C PHE A 204 -11.08 4.58 -10.94
N ALA A 205 -11.96 5.46 -11.46
CA ALA A 205 -12.13 5.67 -12.89
C ALA A 205 -10.87 6.22 -13.55
N ALA A 206 -10.20 7.19 -12.92
CA ALA A 206 -8.95 7.75 -13.41
C ALA A 206 -7.84 6.68 -13.49
N GLU A 207 -7.68 5.90 -12.44
CA GLU A 207 -6.67 4.83 -12.38
C GLU A 207 -6.99 3.68 -13.35
N PHE A 208 -8.28 3.34 -13.51
CA PHE A 208 -8.74 2.37 -14.50
C PHE A 208 -8.38 2.82 -15.93
N LEU A 209 -8.63 4.09 -16.28
CA LEU A 209 -8.33 4.62 -17.62
C LEU A 209 -6.82 4.69 -17.91
N VAL A 210 -6.00 5.07 -16.91
CA VAL A 210 -4.53 5.01 -17.05
C VAL A 210 -4.08 3.59 -17.32
N THR A 211 -4.59 2.65 -16.54
CA THR A 211 -4.26 1.23 -16.70
C THR A 211 -4.75 0.70 -18.05
N ALA A 212 -5.98 1.04 -18.43
CA ALA A 212 -6.56 0.65 -19.71
C ALA A 212 -5.68 1.07 -20.89
N ALA A 213 -5.13 2.28 -20.86
CA ALA A 213 -4.22 2.75 -21.90
C ALA A 213 -2.99 1.83 -22.07
N VAL A 214 -2.47 1.28 -20.97
CA VAL A 214 -1.30 0.39 -20.97
C VAL A 214 -1.68 -1.03 -21.38
N VAL A 215 -2.76 -1.59 -20.84
CA VAL A 215 -3.05 -3.03 -20.95
C VAL A 215 -3.98 -3.40 -22.09
N ALA A 216 -4.72 -2.45 -22.69
CA ALA A 216 -5.80 -2.75 -23.63
C ALA A 216 -5.37 -3.66 -24.77
N LEU A 217 -4.29 -3.30 -25.47
CA LEU A 217 -3.82 -4.07 -26.63
C LEU A 217 -3.28 -5.46 -26.23
N PRO A 218 -2.29 -5.57 -25.31
CA PRO A 218 -1.75 -6.88 -24.96
C PRO A 218 -2.77 -7.78 -24.28
N ALA A 219 -3.57 -7.28 -23.32
CA ALA A 219 -4.56 -8.10 -22.62
C ALA A 219 -5.69 -8.60 -23.55
N THR A 220 -6.14 -7.78 -24.50
CA THR A 220 -7.12 -8.24 -25.51
C THR A 220 -6.54 -9.36 -26.37
N ALA A 221 -5.32 -9.22 -26.85
CA ALA A 221 -4.64 -10.25 -27.66
C ALA A 221 -4.38 -11.54 -26.84
N MET A 222 -4.01 -11.42 -25.55
CA MET A 222 -3.86 -12.55 -24.64
C MET A 222 -5.20 -13.28 -24.40
N GLY A 223 -6.29 -12.54 -24.21
CA GLY A 223 -7.63 -13.11 -24.06
C GLY A 223 -8.11 -13.86 -25.30
N MET A 224 -7.86 -13.29 -26.49
CA MET A 224 -8.13 -13.96 -27.77
C MET A 224 -7.31 -15.25 -27.93
N LEU A 225 -6.01 -15.21 -27.62
CA LEU A 225 -5.12 -16.36 -27.70
C LEU A 225 -5.59 -17.47 -26.76
N PHE A 226 -5.86 -17.16 -25.48
CA PHE A 226 -6.37 -18.12 -24.52
C PHE A 226 -7.68 -18.74 -24.99
N ALA A 227 -8.66 -17.92 -25.41
CA ALA A 227 -9.95 -18.40 -25.87
C ALA A 227 -9.83 -19.33 -27.09
N SER A 228 -8.92 -19.02 -28.04
CA SER A 228 -8.65 -19.85 -29.23
C SER A 228 -8.03 -21.20 -28.85
N LEU A 229 -7.05 -21.21 -27.93
CA LEU A 229 -6.42 -22.44 -27.46
C LEU A 229 -7.39 -23.30 -26.61
N ALA A 230 -8.22 -22.66 -25.79
CA ALA A 230 -9.25 -23.33 -24.99
C ALA A 230 -10.35 -23.93 -25.88
N ALA A 231 -10.74 -23.23 -26.95
CA ALA A 231 -11.68 -23.76 -27.96
C ALA A 231 -11.11 -24.98 -28.66
N GLU A 232 -9.83 -24.98 -29.02
CA GLU A 232 -9.15 -26.16 -29.58
C GLU A 232 -9.12 -27.32 -28.57
N ALA A 233 -8.76 -27.06 -27.31
CA ALA A 233 -8.76 -28.08 -26.26
C ALA A 233 -10.16 -28.70 -26.06
N SER A 234 -11.23 -27.93 -26.24
CA SER A 234 -12.61 -28.41 -26.08
C SER A 234 -13.05 -29.42 -27.17
N ARG A 235 -12.32 -29.46 -28.32
CA ARG A 235 -12.58 -30.43 -29.39
C ARG A 235 -12.13 -31.84 -29.02
N HIS A 236 -11.26 -31.97 -28.02
CA HIS A 236 -10.73 -33.25 -27.55
C HIS A 236 -11.35 -33.62 -26.19
N PRO A 237 -12.04 -34.77 -26.07
CA PRO A 237 -12.66 -35.20 -24.82
C PRO A 237 -11.66 -35.22 -23.64
N GLY A 238 -12.02 -34.53 -22.54
CA GLY A 238 -11.20 -34.50 -21.30
C GLY A 238 -9.96 -33.62 -21.37
N LEU A 239 -9.65 -32.98 -22.51
CA LEU A 239 -8.44 -32.15 -22.65
C LEU A 239 -8.63 -30.75 -22.11
N LEU A 240 -9.85 -30.17 -22.21
CA LEU A 240 -10.12 -28.81 -21.75
C LEU A 240 -9.80 -28.61 -20.26
N GLY A 241 -10.22 -29.56 -19.41
CA GLY A 241 -9.92 -29.50 -17.97
C GLY A 241 -8.41 -29.52 -17.68
N LYS A 242 -7.67 -30.41 -18.36
CA LYS A 242 -6.20 -30.48 -18.24
C LYS A 242 -5.53 -29.19 -18.75
N ALA A 243 -6.01 -28.66 -19.88
CA ALA A 243 -5.51 -27.43 -20.48
C ALA A 243 -5.67 -26.23 -19.56
N VAL A 244 -6.86 -26.06 -18.95
CA VAL A 244 -7.12 -25.04 -17.94
C VAL A 244 -6.24 -25.23 -16.70
N SER A 245 -6.03 -26.48 -16.25
CA SER A 245 -5.13 -26.77 -15.12
C SER A 245 -3.68 -26.34 -15.40
N TRP A 246 -3.17 -26.59 -16.61
CA TRP A 246 -1.83 -26.11 -17.01
C TRP A 246 -1.75 -24.57 -17.01
N ASN A 247 -2.79 -23.90 -17.53
CA ASN A 247 -2.84 -22.45 -17.50
C ASN A 247 -2.84 -21.89 -16.07
N LEU A 248 -3.64 -22.47 -15.17
CA LEU A 248 -3.68 -22.07 -13.76
C LEU A 248 -2.34 -22.31 -13.06
N LEU A 249 -1.65 -23.43 -13.34
CA LEU A 249 -0.34 -23.71 -12.77
C LEU A 249 0.69 -22.66 -13.21
N GLY A 250 0.73 -22.35 -14.52
CA GLY A 250 1.60 -21.31 -15.05
C GLY A 250 1.30 -19.95 -14.41
N SER A 251 0.02 -19.60 -14.32
CA SER A 251 -0.44 -18.35 -13.68
C SER A 251 -0.05 -18.26 -12.19
N ALA A 252 -0.15 -19.38 -11.45
CA ALA A 252 0.19 -19.43 -10.03
C ALA A 252 1.70 -19.29 -9.77
N LEU A 253 2.55 -19.77 -10.68
CA LEU A 253 4.00 -19.65 -10.56
C LEU A 253 4.53 -18.26 -10.93
N ALA A 254 3.83 -17.55 -11.81
CA ALA A 254 4.32 -16.30 -12.36
C ALA A 254 4.65 -15.21 -11.32
N PRO A 255 3.81 -14.91 -10.32
CA PRO A 255 4.13 -13.88 -9.32
C PRO A 255 5.43 -14.16 -8.58
N ALA A 256 5.64 -15.40 -8.12
CA ALA A 256 6.84 -15.78 -7.41
C ALA A 256 8.10 -15.68 -8.31
N VAL A 257 8.04 -16.24 -9.52
CA VAL A 257 9.19 -16.26 -10.43
C VAL A 257 9.52 -14.87 -10.94
N VAL A 258 8.50 -14.06 -11.30
CA VAL A 258 8.73 -12.73 -11.87
C VAL A 258 9.13 -11.73 -10.77
N ALA A 259 8.37 -11.62 -9.67
CA ALA A 259 8.65 -10.61 -8.65
C ALA A 259 9.87 -10.96 -7.78
N LEU A 260 10.04 -12.23 -7.39
CA LEU A 260 11.13 -12.64 -6.50
C LEU A 260 12.39 -13.11 -7.24
N GLY A 261 12.27 -13.46 -8.52
CA GLY A 261 13.39 -13.98 -9.32
C GLY A 261 13.82 -13.01 -10.42
N LEU A 262 12.97 -12.79 -11.44
CA LEU A 262 13.37 -12.06 -12.64
C LEU A 262 13.66 -10.57 -12.36
N VAL A 263 12.78 -9.88 -11.61
CA VAL A 263 12.95 -8.44 -11.33
C VAL A 263 14.22 -8.18 -10.51
N PRO A 264 14.49 -8.86 -9.39
CA PRO A 264 15.73 -8.62 -8.64
C PRO A 264 17.00 -9.00 -9.41
N ALA A 265 16.94 -10.02 -10.30
CA ALA A 265 18.10 -10.51 -11.02
C ALA A 265 18.41 -9.70 -12.29
N LEU A 266 17.40 -9.27 -13.04
CA LEU A 266 17.53 -8.67 -14.35
C LEU A 266 17.12 -7.19 -14.38
N GLY A 267 16.41 -6.71 -13.37
CA GLY A 267 15.70 -5.43 -13.37
C GLY A 267 14.40 -5.47 -14.18
N THR A 268 13.57 -4.45 -13.99
CA THR A 268 12.22 -4.39 -14.58
C THR A 268 12.25 -4.42 -16.11
N ARG A 269 13.16 -3.66 -16.76
CA ARG A 269 13.24 -3.59 -18.22
C ARG A 269 13.51 -4.94 -18.87
N TRP A 270 14.53 -5.66 -18.39
CA TRP A 270 14.90 -6.95 -18.98
C TRP A 270 13.89 -8.05 -18.66
N SER A 271 13.25 -7.99 -17.49
CA SER A 271 12.11 -8.87 -17.16
C SER A 271 10.94 -8.66 -18.13
N TRP A 272 10.65 -7.41 -18.47
CA TRP A 272 9.64 -7.08 -19.49
C TRP A 272 9.99 -7.62 -20.87
N CYS A 273 11.25 -7.44 -21.31
CA CYS A 273 11.75 -8.00 -22.57
C CYS A 273 11.66 -9.54 -22.57
N ALA A 274 12.02 -10.18 -21.47
CA ALA A 274 11.96 -11.64 -21.33
C ALA A 274 10.53 -12.18 -21.50
N LEU A 275 9.52 -11.50 -20.96
CA LEU A 275 8.11 -11.88 -21.18
C LEU A 275 7.69 -11.73 -22.65
N GLY A 276 8.07 -10.61 -23.29
CA GLY A 276 7.79 -10.39 -24.71
C GLY A 276 8.45 -11.45 -25.62
N LEU A 277 9.73 -11.75 -25.38
CA LEU A 277 10.45 -12.82 -26.06
C LEU A 277 9.87 -14.21 -25.75
N GLY A 278 9.38 -14.44 -24.53
CA GLY A 278 8.68 -15.66 -24.15
C GLY A 278 7.46 -15.94 -25.04
N TYR A 279 6.66 -14.92 -25.35
CA TYR A 279 5.55 -15.06 -26.31
C TYR A 279 6.05 -15.42 -27.71
N LEU A 280 7.12 -14.82 -28.19
CA LEU A 280 7.71 -15.14 -29.49
C LEU A 280 8.27 -16.58 -29.53
N ALA A 281 8.85 -17.06 -28.42
CA ALA A 281 9.37 -18.41 -28.32
C ALA A 281 8.28 -19.51 -28.43
N LEU A 282 7.02 -19.16 -28.13
CA LEU A 282 5.87 -20.07 -28.28
C LEU A 282 5.40 -20.19 -29.75
N MET A 283 5.94 -19.38 -30.68
CA MET A 283 5.53 -19.44 -32.07
C MET A 283 5.78 -20.84 -32.69
N PRO A 284 4.80 -21.39 -33.42
CA PRO A 284 4.97 -22.68 -34.08
C PRO A 284 5.92 -22.57 -35.27
N GLU A 285 6.81 -23.54 -35.41
CA GLU A 285 7.67 -23.82 -36.59
C GLU A 285 8.07 -22.61 -37.44
N TRP A 286 9.07 -21.86 -37.01
CA TRP A 286 9.63 -20.70 -37.68
C TRP A 286 9.99 -20.96 -39.16
N ARG A 287 10.42 -22.19 -39.50
CA ARG A 287 10.88 -22.54 -40.82
C ARG A 287 9.81 -22.54 -41.91
N HIS A 288 8.54 -22.68 -41.56
CA HIS A 288 7.41 -22.77 -42.51
C HIS A 288 6.44 -21.57 -42.44
N MET A 289 6.87 -20.49 -41.79
CA MET A 289 6.04 -19.32 -41.66
C MET A 289 6.09 -18.41 -42.90
N PRO A 290 4.96 -17.82 -43.29
CA PRO A 290 4.95 -16.80 -44.33
C PRO A 290 5.72 -15.55 -43.89
N TRP A 291 6.35 -14.86 -44.82
CA TRP A 291 7.28 -13.73 -44.57
C TRP A 291 6.67 -12.64 -43.67
N HIS A 292 5.36 -12.33 -43.80
CA HIS A 292 4.70 -11.30 -43.00
C HIS A 292 4.64 -11.65 -41.49
N ARG A 293 4.71 -12.94 -41.13
CA ARG A 293 4.82 -13.34 -39.70
C ARG A 293 6.24 -13.23 -39.17
N TRP A 294 7.22 -13.46 -40.02
CA TRP A 294 8.60 -13.18 -39.70
C TRP A 294 8.83 -11.68 -39.47
N SER A 295 8.27 -10.82 -40.34
CA SER A 295 8.39 -9.38 -40.21
C SER A 295 7.70 -8.84 -38.95
N SER A 296 6.53 -9.39 -38.56
CA SER A 296 5.86 -8.99 -37.31
C SER A 296 6.63 -9.44 -36.05
N GLY A 297 7.22 -10.64 -36.07
CA GLY A 297 8.10 -11.11 -35.01
C GLY A 297 9.39 -10.27 -34.90
N ALA A 298 10.03 -9.97 -36.02
CA ALA A 298 11.20 -9.12 -36.05
C ALA A 298 10.89 -7.68 -35.58
N LEU A 299 9.75 -7.12 -35.99
CA LEU A 299 9.28 -5.81 -35.49
C LEU A 299 9.08 -5.83 -33.99
N ALA A 300 8.47 -6.89 -33.44
CA ALA A 300 8.31 -7.02 -31.99
C ALA A 300 9.66 -7.09 -31.25
N VAL A 301 10.63 -7.84 -31.77
CA VAL A 301 11.99 -7.90 -31.19
C VAL A 301 12.65 -6.52 -31.23
N ILE A 302 12.59 -5.82 -32.34
CA ILE A 302 13.14 -4.46 -32.48
C ILE A 302 12.45 -3.51 -31.51
N ALA A 303 11.12 -3.55 -31.44
CA ALA A 303 10.36 -2.69 -30.54
C ALA A 303 10.67 -2.96 -29.06
N LEU A 304 10.86 -4.22 -28.65
CA LEU A 304 11.31 -4.59 -27.31
C LEU A 304 12.75 -4.12 -27.03
N ALA A 305 13.66 -4.24 -28.01
CA ALA A 305 15.04 -3.78 -27.86
C ALA A 305 15.14 -2.25 -27.71
N LEU A 306 14.22 -1.53 -28.37
CA LEU A 306 14.12 -0.07 -28.31
C LEU A 306 13.37 0.44 -27.06
N LEU A 307 12.92 -0.43 -26.16
CA LEU A 307 12.29 0.01 -24.92
C LEU A 307 13.20 0.97 -24.14
N PRO A 308 12.61 2.01 -23.51
CA PRO A 308 13.37 2.96 -22.71
C PRO A 308 14.26 2.28 -21.67
N ARG A 309 15.45 2.84 -21.45
CA ARG A 309 16.39 2.33 -20.43
C ARG A 309 15.87 2.60 -19.02
N ASP A 310 15.10 3.65 -18.86
CA ASP A 310 14.48 4.16 -17.63
C ASP A 310 13.03 3.67 -17.42
N LEU A 311 12.74 2.44 -17.81
CA LEU A 311 11.40 1.84 -17.64
C LEU A 311 10.96 1.71 -16.14
N HIS A 312 11.88 1.96 -15.21
CA HIS A 312 11.60 2.01 -13.78
C HIS A 312 10.78 3.24 -13.34
N LEU A 313 10.43 4.18 -14.21
CA LEU A 313 9.58 5.37 -13.98
C LEU A 313 10.05 6.28 -12.82
N GLN A 314 11.35 6.23 -12.49
CA GLN A 314 11.93 7.11 -11.46
C GLN A 314 12.53 8.35 -12.12
N GLU A 315 12.10 9.53 -11.66
CA GLU A 315 12.58 10.81 -12.18
C GLU A 315 13.23 11.63 -11.06
N ALA A 316 14.34 12.27 -11.38
CA ALA A 316 14.94 13.22 -10.47
C ALA A 316 14.08 14.51 -10.44
N PRO A 317 13.90 15.15 -9.28
CA PRO A 317 13.28 16.46 -9.22
C PRO A 317 14.13 17.50 -9.96
N PRO A 318 13.55 18.65 -10.37
CA PRO A 318 14.30 19.72 -11.03
C PRO A 318 15.55 20.12 -10.23
N GLY A 319 16.70 20.17 -10.92
CA GLY A 319 17.99 20.48 -10.28
C GLY A 319 18.59 19.36 -9.42
N GLY A 320 17.96 18.20 -9.36
CA GLY A 320 18.45 17.02 -8.64
C GLY A 320 18.95 15.92 -9.55
N ARG A 321 19.57 14.90 -8.96
CA ARG A 321 19.97 13.66 -9.62
C ARG A 321 19.67 12.44 -8.77
N ILE A 322 19.33 11.32 -9.41
CA ILE A 322 19.25 10.03 -8.72
C ILE A 322 20.69 9.58 -8.43
N ALA A 323 21.01 9.40 -7.14
CA ALA A 323 22.30 8.89 -6.70
C ALA A 323 22.31 7.36 -6.70
N THR A 324 21.27 6.76 -6.14
CA THR A 324 21.11 5.30 -6.05
C THR A 324 19.70 4.91 -6.42
N LEU A 325 19.58 3.80 -7.13
CA LEU A 325 18.31 3.16 -7.48
C LEU A 325 18.41 1.68 -7.13
N ARG A 326 17.43 1.18 -6.36
CA ARG A 326 17.29 -0.22 -5.97
C ARG A 326 15.89 -0.71 -6.33
N GLU A 327 15.84 -1.74 -7.15
CA GLU A 327 14.59 -2.41 -7.51
C GLU A 327 14.41 -3.67 -6.66
N GLY A 328 13.56 -3.61 -5.65
CA GLY A 328 13.18 -4.76 -4.83
C GLY A 328 12.00 -5.55 -5.43
N PRO A 329 11.53 -6.59 -4.76
CA PRO A 329 10.38 -7.39 -5.21
C PRO A 329 9.08 -6.59 -5.33
N THR A 330 8.81 -5.69 -4.40
CA THR A 330 7.57 -4.90 -4.31
C THR A 330 7.78 -3.44 -4.66
N ASP A 331 8.90 -2.86 -4.20
CA ASP A 331 9.13 -1.42 -4.25
C ASP A 331 10.39 -1.06 -5.03
N THR A 332 10.45 0.18 -5.50
CA THR A 332 11.66 0.79 -6.05
C THR A 332 12.10 1.93 -5.14
N VAL A 333 13.28 1.80 -4.58
CA VAL A 333 13.87 2.77 -3.65
C VAL A 333 14.89 3.62 -4.39
N THR A 334 14.80 4.93 -4.24
CA THR A 334 15.75 5.88 -4.81
C THR A 334 16.28 6.84 -3.76
N THR A 335 17.60 7.08 -3.80
CA THR A 335 18.22 8.21 -3.13
C THR A 335 18.43 9.31 -4.15
N VAL A 336 17.89 10.47 -3.88
CA VAL A 336 18.00 11.66 -4.73
C VAL A 336 18.91 12.67 -4.05
N VAL A 337 19.84 13.26 -4.81
CA VAL A 337 20.69 14.38 -4.36
C VAL A 337 20.20 15.65 -5.03
N GLN A 338 19.95 16.69 -4.24
CA GLN A 338 19.43 17.97 -4.68
C GLN A 338 20.22 19.13 -4.02
N GLY A 339 20.45 20.22 -4.78
CA GLY A 339 21.12 21.41 -4.27
C GLY A 339 22.46 21.12 -3.62
N ASP A 340 22.70 21.64 -2.42
CA ASP A 340 23.93 21.55 -1.64
C ASP A 340 24.18 20.14 -1.05
N ASN A 341 24.09 19.11 -1.89
CA ASN A 341 24.27 17.72 -1.51
C ASN A 341 23.23 17.18 -0.52
N GLN A 342 22.06 17.79 -0.46
CA GLN A 342 20.92 17.30 0.32
C GLN A 342 20.43 15.97 -0.26
N ARG A 343 20.27 14.97 0.60
CA ARG A 343 19.79 13.65 0.22
C ARG A 343 18.37 13.44 0.66
N ILE A 344 17.57 12.88 -0.25
CA ILE A 344 16.16 12.58 -0.04
C ILE A 344 15.95 11.09 -0.34
N LEU A 345 15.31 10.39 0.56
CA LEU A 345 14.86 9.00 0.37
C LEU A 345 13.46 8.99 -0.22
N ARG A 346 13.29 8.25 -1.32
CA ARG A 346 12.00 8.10 -1.98
C ARG A 346 11.69 6.62 -2.23
N ILE A 347 10.42 6.28 -2.05
CA ILE A 347 9.87 4.98 -2.46
C ILE A 347 8.83 5.23 -3.56
N ASN A 348 8.90 4.44 -4.63
CA ASN A 348 7.93 4.44 -5.73
C ASN A 348 7.61 5.85 -6.25
N GLN A 349 8.65 6.64 -6.55
CA GLN A 349 8.60 8.00 -7.12
C GLN A 349 7.79 9.04 -6.29
N ARG A 350 6.74 8.63 -5.58
CA ARG A 350 5.77 9.51 -4.95
C ARG A 350 5.92 9.69 -3.46
N PHE A 351 6.54 8.75 -2.77
CA PHE A 351 6.64 8.79 -1.33
C PHE A 351 8.04 9.20 -0.88
N THR A 352 8.14 10.41 -0.31
CA THR A 352 9.36 10.90 0.34
C THR A 352 9.35 10.46 1.79
N MET A 353 10.34 9.65 2.18
CA MET A 353 10.48 9.11 3.54
C MET A 353 11.33 9.99 4.47
N GLY A 354 11.79 11.14 4.00
CA GLY A 354 12.64 12.03 4.76
C GLY A 354 13.94 12.36 4.02
N GLY A 355 14.82 13.08 4.69
CA GLY A 355 16.10 13.48 4.10
C GLY A 355 16.95 14.34 5.01
N THR A 356 18.17 14.63 4.56
CA THR A 356 19.16 15.35 5.36
C THR A 356 18.75 16.80 5.66
N ALA A 357 17.93 17.43 4.81
CA ALA A 357 17.41 18.77 5.04
C ALA A 357 16.46 18.85 6.25
N SER A 358 15.72 17.78 6.53
CA SER A 358 14.79 17.68 7.65
C SER A 358 15.37 17.01 8.90
N ALA A 359 16.69 16.73 8.92
CA ALA A 359 17.31 15.92 9.96
C ALA A 359 17.04 16.40 11.39
N LEU A 360 17.05 17.72 11.65
CA LEU A 360 16.74 18.26 12.98
C LEU A 360 15.28 17.98 13.37
N ALA A 361 14.35 18.13 12.43
CA ALA A 361 12.94 17.84 12.67
C ALA A 361 12.70 16.33 12.86
N GLU A 362 13.38 15.49 12.07
CA GLU A 362 13.28 14.03 12.20
C GLU A 362 13.81 13.54 13.55
N ARG A 363 14.91 14.06 14.06
CA ARG A 363 15.43 13.69 15.38
C ARG A 363 14.44 13.92 16.52
N ARG A 364 13.54 14.90 16.41
CA ARG A 364 12.50 15.14 17.42
C ARG A 364 11.53 13.98 17.55
N HIS A 365 11.26 13.22 16.46
CA HIS A 365 10.42 12.04 16.51
C HIS A 365 10.96 11.00 17.51
N GLY A 366 12.28 10.87 17.61
CA GLY A 366 12.93 9.99 18.57
C GLY A 366 13.05 10.60 19.96
N HIS A 367 13.51 11.86 20.04
CA HIS A 367 13.81 12.49 21.35
C HIS A 367 12.57 12.72 22.20
N LEU A 368 11.49 13.28 21.65
CA LEU A 368 10.33 13.71 22.45
C LEU A 368 9.68 12.55 23.22
N PRO A 369 9.34 11.40 22.61
CA PRO A 369 8.75 10.30 23.39
C PRO A 369 9.69 9.77 24.48
N LEU A 370 11.00 9.71 24.21
CA LEU A 370 11.97 9.27 25.21
C LEU A 370 12.13 10.24 26.38
N LEU A 371 11.99 11.54 26.12
CA LEU A 371 12.05 12.55 27.19
C LEU A 371 10.81 12.54 28.08
N LEU A 372 9.69 12.01 27.59
CA LEU A 372 8.48 11.84 28.36
C LEU A 372 8.56 10.66 29.36
N HIS A 373 9.42 9.69 29.10
CA HIS A 373 9.60 8.56 30.01
C HIS A 373 10.73 8.85 31.03
N PRO A 374 10.54 8.61 32.34
CA PRO A 374 11.50 8.96 33.37
C PRO A 374 12.88 8.28 33.18
N ASP A 375 12.89 7.00 32.81
CA ASP A 375 14.12 6.23 32.65
C ASP A 375 13.95 5.17 31.56
N PRO A 376 13.98 5.56 30.26
CA PRO A 376 13.82 4.62 29.18
C PRO A 376 15.09 3.77 29.00
N ARG A 377 14.95 2.45 29.12
CA ARG A 377 16.04 1.49 28.98
C ARG A 377 15.92 0.69 27.69
N ARG A 378 14.69 0.47 27.22
CA ARG A 378 14.43 -0.27 25.99
C ARG A 378 13.37 0.41 25.15
N ALA A 379 13.70 0.72 23.91
CA ALA A 379 12.77 1.31 22.96
C ALA A 379 12.58 0.44 21.72
N LEU A 380 11.39 0.56 21.12
CA LEU A 380 11.05 0.01 19.80
C LEU A 380 10.64 1.14 18.87
N PHE A 381 11.25 1.20 17.69
CA PHE A 381 10.93 2.18 16.65
C PHE A 381 10.37 1.50 15.42
N LEU A 382 9.15 1.83 15.03
CA LEU A 382 8.44 1.26 13.89
C LEU A 382 8.51 2.22 12.69
N GLY A 383 9.16 1.78 11.62
CA GLY A 383 9.43 2.58 10.42
C GLY A 383 10.72 3.39 10.53
N VAL A 384 11.85 2.80 10.13
CA VAL A 384 13.18 3.42 10.31
C VAL A 384 13.50 4.44 9.21
N GLY A 385 13.10 4.18 7.97
CA GLY A 385 13.30 5.10 6.85
C GLY A 385 14.76 5.49 6.62
N THR A 386 15.05 6.79 6.66
CA THR A 386 16.43 7.33 6.54
C THR A 386 17.37 6.91 7.69
N GLY A 387 16.80 6.41 8.79
CA GLY A 387 17.52 6.12 10.02
C GLY A 387 17.77 7.34 10.92
N ILE A 388 17.45 8.55 10.48
CA ILE A 388 17.76 9.79 11.21
C ILE A 388 16.96 9.88 12.51
N SER A 389 15.66 9.62 12.47
CA SER A 389 14.80 9.60 13.66
C SER A 389 15.21 8.51 14.63
N PHE A 390 15.58 7.33 14.11
CA PHE A 390 16.02 6.21 14.92
C PHE A 390 17.37 6.45 15.57
N ALA A 391 18.34 6.99 14.83
CA ALA A 391 19.68 7.29 15.36
C ALA A 391 19.66 8.31 16.50
N ALA A 392 18.64 9.19 16.57
CA ALA A 392 18.48 10.11 17.68
C ALA A 392 18.36 9.40 19.05
N LEU A 393 17.92 8.14 19.07
CA LEU A 393 17.78 7.34 20.28
C LEU A 393 19.14 7.05 20.93
N ASP A 394 20.22 7.01 20.15
CA ASP A 394 21.58 6.74 20.66
C ASP A 394 22.11 7.84 21.59
N ALA A 395 21.57 9.06 21.49
CA ALA A 395 21.90 10.15 22.39
C ALA A 395 21.39 9.95 23.83
N HIS A 396 20.52 8.96 24.08
CA HIS A 396 19.98 8.69 25.42
C HIS A 396 20.82 7.64 26.14
N PRO A 397 21.47 8.00 27.27
CA PRO A 397 22.38 7.10 27.97
C PRO A 397 21.72 5.82 28.47
N GLY A 398 22.38 4.69 28.25
CA GLY A 398 21.90 3.37 28.71
C GLY A 398 20.66 2.82 27.98
N LEU A 399 20.15 3.52 26.97
CA LEU A 399 19.04 3.05 26.14
C LEU A 399 19.55 2.00 25.14
N VAL A 400 18.83 0.90 25.00
CA VAL A 400 18.95 -0.06 23.89
C VAL A 400 17.70 0.04 23.05
N ALA A 401 17.84 0.15 21.73
CA ALA A 401 16.68 0.29 20.86
C ALA A 401 16.71 -0.68 19.68
N GLU A 402 15.51 -1.10 19.29
CA GLU A 402 15.25 -1.93 18.11
C GLU A 402 14.44 -1.13 17.12
N GLY A 403 14.91 -1.04 15.87
CA GLY A 403 14.20 -0.44 14.75
C GLY A 403 13.66 -1.52 13.83
N VAL A 404 12.47 -1.33 13.30
CA VAL A 404 11.85 -2.24 12.33
C VAL A 404 11.58 -1.49 11.04
N GLU A 405 12.16 -1.97 9.94
CA GLU A 405 11.96 -1.44 8.59
C GLU A 405 11.37 -2.52 7.68
N LEU A 406 10.32 -2.17 6.94
CA LEU A 406 9.63 -3.12 6.08
C LEU A 406 10.41 -3.44 4.82
N VAL A 407 11.05 -2.42 4.21
CA VAL A 407 11.63 -2.48 2.87
C VAL A 407 13.13 -2.76 2.95
N PRO A 408 13.59 -3.94 2.49
CA PRO A 408 15.03 -4.29 2.55
C PRO A 408 15.94 -3.29 1.83
N GLU A 409 15.48 -2.74 0.72
CA GLU A 409 16.22 -1.77 -0.09
C GLU A 409 16.40 -0.45 0.64
N VAL A 410 15.45 -0.06 1.51
CA VAL A 410 15.60 1.10 2.40
C VAL A 410 16.75 0.87 3.38
N ALA A 411 16.79 -0.29 4.03
CA ALA A 411 17.89 -0.63 4.94
C ALA A 411 19.26 -0.63 4.23
N GLN A 412 19.31 -1.03 2.95
CA GLN A 412 20.56 -1.03 2.15
C GLN A 412 21.07 0.38 1.81
N VAL A 413 20.18 1.36 1.61
CA VAL A 413 20.58 2.74 1.28
C VAL A 413 20.72 3.65 2.50
N MET A 414 20.32 3.17 3.68
CA MET A 414 20.43 3.93 4.94
C MET A 414 21.83 4.51 5.20
N PRO A 415 22.97 3.80 4.94
CA PRO A 415 24.31 4.37 5.12
C PRO A 415 24.60 5.63 4.29
N GLU A 416 23.82 5.89 3.23
CA GLU A 416 23.98 7.10 2.42
C GLU A 416 23.56 8.38 3.15
N PHE A 417 22.85 8.29 4.28
CA PHE A 417 22.39 9.42 5.07
C PHE A 417 23.35 9.79 6.22
N ALA A 418 24.51 9.10 6.30
CA ALA A 418 25.56 9.48 7.25
C ALA A 418 26.10 10.89 6.94
N PRO A 419 26.49 11.69 7.96
CA PRO A 419 26.57 11.32 9.37
C PRO A 419 25.26 11.52 10.17
N HIS A 420 24.16 11.94 9.55
CA HIS A 420 22.92 12.32 10.25
C HIS A 420 22.25 11.15 10.98
N ASN A 421 22.46 9.92 10.50
CA ASN A 421 21.92 8.68 11.07
C ASN A 421 23.00 7.77 11.68
N ALA A 422 24.18 8.28 11.96
CA ALA A 422 25.21 7.51 12.65
C ALA A 422 24.78 7.16 14.07
N HIS A 423 24.96 5.92 14.47
CA HIS A 423 24.63 5.39 15.80
C HIS A 423 25.58 4.27 16.21
N GLY A 424 25.65 3.98 17.51
CA GLY A 424 26.45 2.88 18.06
C GLY A 424 25.70 1.53 18.07
N ASP A 425 26.37 0.51 18.61
CA ASP A 425 25.90 -0.90 18.63
C ASP A 425 24.68 -1.14 19.53
N ARG A 426 24.25 -0.15 20.31
CA ARG A 426 23.05 -0.23 21.15
C ARG A 426 21.75 -0.17 20.34
N LEU A 427 21.82 0.26 19.09
CA LEU A 427 20.71 0.36 18.17
C LEU A 427 20.81 -0.74 17.12
N THR A 428 19.74 -1.51 16.95
CA THR A 428 19.70 -2.62 15.97
C THR A 428 18.48 -2.45 15.06
N VAL A 429 18.69 -2.59 13.75
CA VAL A 429 17.61 -2.52 12.75
C VAL A 429 17.28 -3.93 12.25
N TYR A 430 16.00 -4.28 12.27
CA TYR A 430 15.44 -5.50 11.71
C TYR A 430 14.65 -5.19 10.44
N VAL A 431 14.89 -5.96 9.39
CA VAL A 431 14.05 -5.93 8.18
C VAL A 431 12.87 -6.86 8.41
N ALA A 432 11.70 -6.30 8.72
CA ALA A 432 10.50 -7.05 9.05
C ALA A 432 9.23 -6.18 8.92
N ASP A 433 8.09 -6.85 8.82
CA ASP A 433 6.79 -6.20 8.98
C ASP A 433 6.56 -5.80 10.44
N ALA A 434 6.29 -4.52 10.71
CA ALA A 434 6.15 -3.96 12.06
C ALA A 434 5.02 -4.64 12.86
N ARG A 435 3.88 -4.96 12.23
CA ARG A 435 2.76 -5.62 12.90
C ARG A 435 3.11 -7.05 13.32
N ARG A 436 3.78 -7.79 12.42
CA ARG A 436 4.23 -9.15 12.71
C ARG A 436 5.31 -9.15 13.79
N PHE A 437 6.24 -8.19 13.73
CA PHE A 437 7.29 -8.04 14.73
C PHE A 437 6.71 -7.80 16.13
N VAL A 438 5.80 -6.84 16.27
CA VAL A 438 5.13 -6.53 17.55
C VAL A 438 4.37 -7.74 18.10
N ARG A 439 3.69 -8.51 17.24
CA ARG A 439 2.98 -9.72 17.67
C ARG A 439 3.92 -10.87 18.06
N ALA A 440 5.05 -11.00 17.37
CA ALA A 440 5.98 -12.11 17.55
C ALA A 440 6.98 -11.89 18.70
N THR A 441 7.40 -10.64 18.94
CA THR A 441 8.37 -10.35 20.01
C THR A 441 7.80 -10.69 21.38
N THR A 442 8.65 -11.24 22.26
CA THR A 442 8.32 -11.45 23.67
C THR A 442 8.86 -10.35 24.58
N ARG A 443 9.65 -9.42 24.00
CA ARG A 443 10.27 -8.32 24.72
C ARG A 443 9.23 -7.28 25.12
N ARG A 444 9.50 -6.57 26.22
CA ARG A 444 8.73 -5.41 26.67
C ARG A 444 9.58 -4.16 26.50
N TYR A 445 8.92 -3.05 26.20
CA TYR A 445 9.56 -1.78 25.88
C TYR A 445 9.04 -0.68 26.79
N ASP A 446 9.93 0.18 27.25
CA ASP A 446 9.56 1.37 28.02
C ASP A 446 8.94 2.43 27.10
N VAL A 447 9.42 2.50 25.85
CA VAL A 447 8.90 3.43 24.85
C VAL A 447 8.78 2.70 23.50
N VAL A 448 7.58 2.77 22.92
CA VAL A 448 7.35 2.38 21.53
C VAL A 448 7.03 3.64 20.72
N ILE A 449 7.68 3.80 19.58
CA ILE A 449 7.51 4.95 18.68
C ILE A 449 7.13 4.42 17.31
N ALA A 450 6.01 4.89 16.76
CA ALA A 450 5.65 4.66 15.38
C ALA A 450 5.83 5.96 14.59
N ASP A 451 6.58 5.88 13.49
CA ASP A 451 6.84 7.02 12.62
C ASP A 451 5.63 7.35 11.73
N LEU A 452 5.80 8.30 10.84
CA LEU A 452 4.75 8.81 9.97
C LEU A 452 4.39 7.77 8.89
N PHE A 453 3.15 7.29 8.89
CA PHE A 453 2.61 6.44 7.84
C PHE A 453 1.38 7.09 7.22
N HIS A 454 1.27 7.05 5.90
CA HIS A 454 0.05 7.48 5.22
C HIS A 454 -0.97 6.33 5.22
N PRO A 455 -2.09 6.43 5.96
CA PRO A 455 -2.96 5.28 6.21
C PRO A 455 -3.68 4.73 4.97
N ALA A 456 -3.83 5.52 3.89
CA ALA A 456 -4.45 5.07 2.65
C ALA A 456 -3.56 4.15 1.81
N ARG A 457 -2.24 4.19 2.03
CA ARG A 457 -1.30 3.43 1.21
C ARG A 457 -1.29 1.97 1.64
N ASP A 458 -0.86 1.12 0.70
CA ASP A 458 -0.88 -0.33 0.81
C ASP A 458 -0.45 -0.85 2.18
N GLY A 459 -1.37 -1.52 2.86
CA GLY A 459 -1.16 -2.12 4.17
C GLY A 459 -1.04 -1.15 5.36
N ALA A 460 -0.79 0.15 5.13
CA ALA A 460 -0.53 1.10 6.20
C ALA A 460 -1.75 1.36 7.11
N ALA A 461 -3.00 1.22 6.59
CA ALA A 461 -4.22 1.29 7.42
C ALA A 461 -4.19 0.29 8.58
N GLY A 462 -3.52 -0.84 8.39
CA GLY A 462 -3.34 -1.87 9.41
C GLY A 462 -2.50 -1.44 10.62
N LEU A 463 -1.69 -0.40 10.49
CA LEU A 463 -0.89 0.18 11.58
C LEU A 463 -1.71 1.09 12.50
N TYR A 464 -2.95 1.40 12.11
CA TYR A 464 -3.88 2.26 12.86
C TYR A 464 -5.12 1.50 13.33
N THR A 465 -5.06 0.17 13.43
CA THR A 465 -6.17 -0.64 13.90
C THR A 465 -6.13 -0.83 15.41
N ARG A 466 -7.31 -0.99 16.02
CA ARG A 466 -7.45 -1.32 17.43
C ARG A 466 -6.60 -2.53 17.83
N GLU A 467 -6.58 -3.55 17.01
CA GLU A 467 -5.83 -4.79 17.24
C GLU A 467 -4.32 -4.54 17.24
N HIS A 468 -3.81 -3.63 16.37
CA HIS A 468 -2.40 -3.27 16.36
C HIS A 468 -2.03 -2.44 17.59
N PHE A 469 -2.83 -1.43 17.93
CA PHE A 469 -2.61 -0.63 19.14
C PHE A 469 -2.66 -1.47 20.40
N THR A 470 -3.60 -2.44 20.48
CA THR A 470 -3.67 -3.42 21.58
C THR A 470 -2.41 -4.28 21.65
N ALA A 471 -1.93 -4.78 20.50
CA ALA A 471 -0.70 -5.58 20.46
C ALA A 471 0.52 -4.76 20.92
N ILE A 472 0.61 -3.47 20.58
CA ILE A 472 1.66 -2.57 21.11
C ILE A 472 1.52 -2.40 22.61
N ARG A 473 0.32 -2.12 23.12
CA ARG A 473 0.07 -1.96 24.56
C ARG A 473 0.52 -3.19 25.35
N ASP A 474 0.27 -4.38 24.82
CA ASP A 474 0.66 -5.64 25.46
C ASP A 474 2.19 -5.86 25.47
N ARG A 475 2.94 -5.11 24.70
CA ARG A 475 4.42 -5.09 24.66
C ARG A 475 5.03 -3.93 25.43
N LEU A 476 4.24 -3.02 25.95
CA LEU A 476 4.76 -2.01 26.87
C LEU A 476 5.15 -2.63 28.22
N ALA A 477 6.21 -2.11 28.81
CA ALA A 477 6.54 -2.34 30.20
C ALA A 477 5.56 -1.60 31.13
N ASP A 478 5.57 -1.89 32.41
CA ASP A 478 4.75 -1.16 33.36
C ASP A 478 5.15 0.31 33.40
N GLY A 479 4.20 1.20 33.13
CA GLY A 479 4.44 2.64 32.96
C GLY A 479 5.05 3.02 31.61
N GLY A 480 5.23 2.07 30.71
CA GLY A 480 5.71 2.31 29.35
C GLY A 480 4.72 3.12 28.53
N LEU A 481 5.20 3.81 27.51
CA LEU A 481 4.39 4.66 26.64
C LEU A 481 4.52 4.30 25.16
N PHE A 482 3.45 4.54 24.42
CA PHE A 482 3.41 4.47 22.96
C PHE A 482 3.17 5.84 22.37
N CYS A 483 3.98 6.23 21.38
CA CYS A 483 3.81 7.45 20.61
C CYS A 483 3.57 7.11 19.14
N GLN A 484 2.42 7.52 18.59
CA GLN A 484 2.08 7.44 17.17
C GLN A 484 2.19 8.82 16.56
N TRP A 485 3.13 9.04 15.66
CA TRP A 485 3.25 10.27 14.90
C TRP A 485 2.28 10.31 13.74
N LEU A 486 1.64 11.48 13.50
CA LEU A 486 0.61 11.70 12.49
C LEU A 486 0.93 12.93 11.64
N PRO A 487 1.07 12.77 10.31
CA PRO A 487 1.29 13.87 9.37
C PRO A 487 -0.04 14.56 9.04
N LEU A 488 -0.39 15.65 9.71
CA LEU A 488 -1.65 16.36 9.46
C LEU A 488 -1.78 16.86 8.01
N PHE A 489 -0.67 17.15 7.36
CA PHE A 489 -0.62 17.55 5.95
C PHE A 489 -0.93 16.43 4.95
N GLN A 490 -1.12 15.19 5.41
CA GLN A 490 -1.48 14.03 4.61
C GLN A 490 -2.82 13.40 5.04
N LEU A 491 -3.51 13.99 5.99
CA LEU A 491 -4.78 13.48 6.53
C LEU A 491 -5.91 14.46 6.24
N ASP A 492 -7.13 13.95 6.22
CA ASP A 492 -8.35 14.74 6.32
C ASP A 492 -8.96 14.63 7.73
N ALA A 493 -9.91 15.51 8.03
CA ALA A 493 -10.55 15.56 9.33
C ALA A 493 -11.21 14.25 9.74
N TYR A 494 -11.85 13.55 8.80
CA TYR A 494 -12.50 12.28 9.10
C TYR A 494 -11.49 11.19 9.44
N SER A 495 -10.43 11.05 8.65
CA SER A 495 -9.35 10.08 8.90
C SER A 495 -8.68 10.34 10.24
N LEU A 496 -8.41 11.61 10.56
CA LEU A 496 -7.83 11.98 11.85
C LEU A 496 -8.76 11.61 13.01
N LYS A 497 -10.06 11.89 12.89
CA LYS A 497 -11.06 11.50 13.91
C LYS A 497 -11.14 10.00 14.13
N VAL A 498 -11.10 9.21 13.04
CA VAL A 498 -11.07 7.73 13.12
C VAL A 498 -9.81 7.23 13.81
N ILE A 499 -8.63 7.79 13.50
CA ILE A 499 -7.37 7.42 14.16
C ILE A 499 -7.43 7.76 15.65
N ILE A 500 -7.87 8.96 16.01
CA ILE A 500 -7.97 9.39 17.41
C ILE A 500 -8.96 8.51 18.17
N ALA A 501 -10.16 8.26 17.64
CA ALA A 501 -11.16 7.40 18.27
C ALA A 501 -10.60 5.98 18.52
N THR A 502 -9.91 5.41 17.51
CA THR A 502 -9.29 4.08 17.61
C THR A 502 -8.16 4.06 18.65
N PHE A 503 -7.38 5.13 18.72
CA PHE A 503 -6.30 5.25 19.71
C PHE A 503 -6.86 5.33 21.13
N LEU A 504 -7.88 6.17 21.36
CA LEU A 504 -8.55 6.35 22.65
C LEU A 504 -9.27 5.08 23.15
N GLU A 505 -9.77 4.24 22.24
CA GLU A 505 -10.34 2.92 22.60
C GLU A 505 -9.32 2.05 23.34
N VAL A 506 -8.02 2.16 23.00
CA VAL A 506 -6.95 1.37 23.61
C VAL A 506 -6.20 2.14 24.70
N TYR A 507 -6.05 3.45 24.53
CA TYR A 507 -5.35 4.36 25.44
C TYR A 507 -6.28 5.52 25.86
N PRO A 508 -7.22 5.29 26.78
CA PRO A 508 -8.23 6.28 27.13
C PRO A 508 -7.69 7.52 27.86
N ASP A 509 -6.44 7.48 28.28
CA ASP A 509 -5.67 8.57 28.89
C ASP A 509 -4.71 9.27 27.90
N ALA A 510 -4.91 9.09 26.61
CA ALA A 510 -4.01 9.63 25.61
C ALA A 510 -3.93 11.16 25.63
N SER A 511 -2.79 11.68 25.20
CA SER A 511 -2.55 13.10 24.95
C SER A 511 -2.00 13.30 23.56
N ALA A 512 -2.16 14.51 23.02
CA ALA A 512 -1.51 14.90 21.79
C ALA A 512 -0.34 15.85 22.05
N LEU A 513 0.73 15.65 21.29
CA LEU A 513 1.92 16.52 21.25
C LEU A 513 2.02 17.17 19.88
N LEU A 514 2.43 18.43 19.82
CA LEU A 514 2.76 19.11 18.57
C LEU A 514 4.27 19.04 18.33
N LEU A 515 4.66 18.34 17.26
CA LEU A 515 6.09 18.11 16.95
C LEU A 515 6.73 19.29 16.22
N ARG A 516 6.00 19.90 15.29
CA ARG A 516 6.52 20.96 14.42
C ARG A 516 5.71 22.22 14.54
N LEU A 517 6.40 23.33 14.70
CA LEU A 517 5.83 24.69 14.65
C LEU A 517 5.88 25.19 13.20
N ASN A 518 5.18 24.50 12.32
CA ASN A 518 5.14 24.78 10.88
C ASN A 518 3.71 24.56 10.38
N ALA A 519 3.17 25.53 9.65
CA ALA A 519 1.83 25.46 9.10
C ALA A 519 1.73 24.53 7.87
N ASP A 520 2.80 24.41 7.06
CA ASP A 520 2.78 23.63 5.81
C ASP A 520 2.83 22.13 6.05
N THR A 521 3.63 21.70 7.02
CA THR A 521 3.84 20.27 7.32
C THR A 521 3.70 19.99 8.82
N PRO A 522 2.54 20.30 9.43
CA PRO A 522 2.33 20.06 10.86
C PRO A 522 2.27 18.58 11.16
N VAL A 523 2.84 18.21 12.30
CA VAL A 523 2.87 16.81 12.79
C VAL A 523 2.45 16.81 14.25
N ILE A 524 1.53 15.93 14.60
CA ILE A 524 1.15 15.63 16.00
C ILE A 524 1.53 14.22 16.38
N GLY A 525 1.80 13.97 17.65
CA GLY A 525 2.01 12.65 18.22
C GLY A 525 0.89 12.33 19.20
N LEU A 526 0.20 11.22 19.00
CA LEU A 526 -0.71 10.66 20.02
C LEU A 526 0.12 9.81 20.97
N VAL A 527 0.07 10.12 22.26
CA VAL A 527 0.80 9.41 23.30
C VAL A 527 -0.17 8.78 24.28
N GLY A 528 -0.01 7.48 24.51
CA GLY A 528 -0.77 6.73 25.48
C GLY A 528 0.11 5.86 26.36
N THR A 529 -0.33 5.50 27.55
CA THR A 529 0.44 4.70 28.50
C THR A 529 -0.15 3.32 28.75
N ALA A 530 0.72 2.34 29.03
CA ALA A 530 0.25 1.08 29.58
C ALA A 530 -0.19 1.31 31.04
N ARG A 531 -1.48 1.16 31.32
CA ARG A 531 -1.95 1.12 32.71
C ARG A 531 -1.35 -0.11 33.39
N GLY A 532 -0.69 0.11 34.54
CA GLY A 532 -0.29 -1.00 35.40
C GLY A 532 -1.51 -1.88 35.72
N ARG A 533 -1.35 -3.19 35.65
CA ARG A 533 -2.39 -4.21 35.87
C ARG A 533 -3.01 -4.17 37.29
N THR A 534 -2.59 -3.26 38.15
CA THR A 534 -2.78 -3.33 39.58
C THR A 534 -3.84 -2.39 40.18
N ASP A 535 -4.44 -1.47 39.39
CA ASP A 535 -5.50 -0.65 39.97
C ASP A 535 -6.59 -0.23 38.96
N PRO A 536 -7.70 -1.03 38.85
CA PRO A 536 -8.82 -0.67 38.00
C PRO A 536 -9.72 0.44 38.56
N ALA A 537 -9.47 0.91 39.77
CA ALA A 537 -10.40 1.78 40.53
C ALA A 537 -10.04 3.29 40.48
N ARG A 538 -8.94 3.70 39.85
CA ARG A 538 -8.61 5.14 39.74
C ARG A 538 -9.07 5.70 38.39
N PRO A 539 -9.91 6.75 38.39
CA PRO A 539 -10.12 7.55 37.17
C PRO A 539 -8.76 8.12 36.74
N SER A 540 -8.34 7.79 35.54
CA SER A 540 -7.12 8.39 35.00
C SER A 540 -7.47 9.76 34.45
N ASP A 541 -6.99 10.82 35.07
CA ASP A 541 -6.83 12.09 34.40
C ASP A 541 -5.85 11.87 33.24
N GLY A 542 -6.27 12.19 32.02
CA GLY A 542 -5.54 11.88 30.78
C GLY A 542 -4.11 12.42 30.70
N ASN A 543 -3.71 13.24 31.63
CA ASN A 543 -2.36 13.81 31.75
C ASN A 543 -1.61 13.34 33.00
N GLU A 544 -2.15 12.33 33.69
CA GLU A 544 -1.51 11.80 34.89
C GLU A 544 -0.08 11.32 34.58
N TRP A 545 0.21 10.84 33.39
CA TRP A 545 1.54 10.39 33.03
C TRP A 545 2.56 11.54 32.97
N ILE A 546 2.23 12.73 32.47
CA ILE A 546 3.12 13.92 32.48
C ILE A 546 3.30 14.39 33.92
N ALA A 547 2.21 14.57 34.64
CA ALA A 547 2.25 14.94 36.06
C ALA A 547 2.86 13.84 36.95
N ARG A 548 2.75 12.57 36.54
CA ARG A 548 3.37 11.40 37.18
C ARG A 548 4.86 11.36 36.94
N MET A 549 5.33 11.69 35.76
CA MET A 549 6.75 11.83 35.46
C MET A 549 7.39 12.87 36.36
N GLU A 550 6.73 13.99 36.57
CA GLU A 550 7.22 15.05 37.44
C GLU A 550 7.14 14.68 38.94
N ARG A 551 6.06 14.02 39.38
CA ARG A 551 5.86 13.60 40.78
C ARG A 551 6.67 12.37 41.15
N GLN A 552 6.74 11.37 40.28
CA GLN A 552 7.44 10.11 40.57
C GLN A 552 8.96 10.22 40.36
N GLY A 553 9.43 11.16 39.54
CA GLY A 553 10.85 11.41 39.36
C GLY A 553 11.57 11.69 40.69
N GLY A 554 10.91 12.40 41.63
CA GLY A 554 11.46 12.67 42.96
C GLY A 554 11.25 11.56 44.01
N ALA A 555 10.17 10.78 43.91
CA ALA A 555 9.78 9.84 44.98
C ALA A 555 10.18 8.39 44.72
N ILE A 556 10.20 7.95 43.43
CA ILE A 556 10.47 6.55 43.07
C ILE A 556 11.90 6.32 42.61
N ARG A 557 12.54 7.31 41.99
CA ARG A 557 13.96 7.26 41.58
C ARG A 557 14.63 8.61 41.85
N PRO A 558 15.36 8.72 42.96
CA PRO A 558 16.20 9.88 43.19
C PRO A 558 17.13 10.11 42.00
N GLY A 559 17.21 11.33 41.49
CA GLY A 559 18.04 11.65 40.33
C GLY A 559 17.34 11.64 38.96
N TRP A 560 16.02 11.41 38.89
CA TRP A 560 15.32 11.50 37.57
C TRP A 560 15.40 12.90 36.97
N ALA A 561 15.22 13.94 37.74
CA ALA A 561 15.35 15.32 37.27
C ALA A 561 16.76 15.57 36.75
N ASP A 562 17.79 15.08 37.44
CA ASP A 562 19.18 15.13 37.01
C ASP A 562 19.41 14.34 35.71
N SER A 563 18.80 13.19 35.60
CA SER A 563 18.84 12.35 34.36
C SER A 563 18.21 13.05 33.17
N LEU A 564 17.02 13.66 33.33
CA LEU A 564 16.35 14.43 32.28
C LEU A 564 17.17 15.66 31.89
N GLU A 565 17.65 16.41 32.89
CA GLU A 565 18.49 17.58 32.67
C GLU A 565 19.80 17.22 31.98
N SER A 566 20.43 16.10 32.38
CA SER A 566 21.62 15.56 31.72
C SER A 566 21.39 15.20 30.26
N ARG A 567 20.24 14.59 29.95
CA ARG A 567 19.86 14.26 28.55
C ARG A 567 19.59 15.52 27.73
N LEU A 568 18.93 16.51 28.28
CA LEU A 568 18.68 17.80 27.62
C LEU A 568 19.97 18.61 27.36
N ARG A 569 21.01 18.43 28.17
CA ARG A 569 22.33 19.04 27.97
C ARG A 569 23.16 18.38 26.87
N GLN A 570 22.76 17.19 26.38
CA GLN A 570 23.49 16.55 25.28
C GLN A 570 23.35 17.38 23.99
N PRO A 571 24.46 17.66 23.26
CA PRO A 571 24.45 18.55 22.11
C PRO A 571 23.41 18.16 21.04
N THR A 572 23.29 16.86 20.73
CA THR A 572 22.35 16.35 19.72
C THR A 572 20.88 16.53 20.12
N VAL A 573 20.56 16.36 21.41
CA VAL A 573 19.19 16.56 21.93
C VAL A 573 18.87 18.07 21.98
N ALA A 574 19.77 18.87 22.54
CA ALA A 574 19.62 20.31 22.63
C ALA A 574 19.49 20.96 21.25
N GLU A 575 20.28 20.53 20.27
CA GLU A 575 20.21 21.01 18.90
C GLU A 575 18.87 20.68 18.24
N ALA A 576 18.38 19.44 18.40
CA ALA A 576 17.09 19.00 17.86
C ALA A 576 15.90 19.75 18.46
N LEU A 577 16.00 20.19 19.72
CA LEU A 577 14.95 20.90 20.43
C LEU A 577 15.06 22.43 20.34
N ARG A 578 16.19 22.97 19.84
CA ARG A 578 16.47 24.42 19.77
C ARG A 578 15.34 25.22 19.08
N PRO A 579 14.73 24.79 17.97
CA PRO A 579 13.62 25.54 17.37
C PRO A 579 12.33 25.57 18.21
N LEU A 580 12.26 24.75 19.26
CA LEU A 580 11.21 24.83 20.27
C LEU A 580 11.60 25.83 21.39
N ALA A 581 12.70 26.58 21.20
CA ALA A 581 13.28 27.65 22.02
C ALA A 581 13.79 27.22 23.41
N LEU A 582 14.29 25.91 23.60
CA LEU A 582 14.21 25.48 24.96
C LEU A 582 15.16 24.33 25.29
N ALA A 583 16.13 24.64 26.11
CA ALA A 583 17.03 23.71 26.78
C ALA A 583 16.53 23.27 28.18
N GLU A 584 15.24 23.46 28.50
CA GLU A 584 14.67 23.21 29.82
C GLU A 584 13.48 22.23 29.75
N VAL A 585 13.00 21.72 30.88
CA VAL A 585 11.82 20.85 30.97
C VAL A 585 10.57 21.52 30.39
N LEU A 586 10.44 22.84 30.53
CA LEU A 586 9.34 23.63 29.98
C LEU A 586 9.07 23.40 28.48
N PRO A 587 10.08 23.17 27.62
CA PRO A 587 9.92 22.92 26.19
C PRO A 587 9.27 21.60 25.82
N VAL A 588 9.64 20.56 26.52
CA VAL A 588 9.00 19.27 26.33
C VAL A 588 7.52 19.39 26.69
N MET A 589 7.22 20.12 27.76
CA MET A 589 5.85 20.42 28.17
C MET A 589 5.17 21.38 27.19
N GLY A 590 5.92 22.29 26.59
CA GLY A 590 5.45 23.20 25.54
C GLY A 590 5.06 22.49 24.24
N THR A 591 5.42 21.22 24.04
CA THR A 591 4.90 20.38 22.94
C THR A 591 3.49 19.86 23.20
N TRP A 592 3.02 19.86 24.45
CA TRP A 592 1.66 19.46 24.78
C TRP A 592 0.62 20.21 23.95
N PHE A 593 -0.37 19.50 23.42
CA PHE A 593 -1.33 20.08 22.50
C PHE A 593 -2.79 19.85 22.96
N ALA A 594 -3.17 18.64 23.30
CA ALA A 594 -4.51 18.30 23.74
C ALA A 594 -4.51 17.11 24.69
N ASP A 595 -5.50 17.01 25.56
CA ASP A 595 -5.77 15.88 26.43
C ASP A 595 -6.80 14.90 25.84
N ALA A 596 -7.04 13.80 26.55
CA ALA A 596 -7.98 12.76 26.13
C ALA A 596 -9.42 13.28 26.00
N GLU A 597 -9.85 14.21 26.86
CA GLU A 597 -11.19 14.78 26.81
C GLU A 597 -11.40 15.61 25.54
N THR A 598 -10.46 16.51 25.24
CA THR A 598 -10.46 17.31 24.01
C THR A 598 -10.41 16.43 22.76
N LEU A 599 -9.53 15.41 22.77
CA LEU A 599 -9.39 14.46 21.66
C LEU A 599 -10.67 13.64 21.48
N GLY A 600 -11.30 13.20 22.58
CA GLY A 600 -12.56 12.46 22.55
C GLY A 600 -13.72 13.29 22.04
N ALA A 601 -13.81 14.54 22.44
CA ALA A 601 -14.82 15.47 21.92
C ALA A 601 -14.63 15.75 20.41
N TYR A 602 -13.39 15.90 19.94
CA TYR A 602 -13.08 16.07 18.53
C TYR A 602 -13.43 14.84 17.70
N ALA A 603 -13.17 13.65 18.22
CA ALA A 603 -13.39 12.37 17.54
C ALA A 603 -14.80 11.79 17.79
N LEU A 604 -15.71 12.54 18.41
CA LEU A 604 -17.06 12.06 18.71
C LEU A 604 -17.78 11.54 17.46
N CYS A 605 -18.40 10.39 17.59
CA CYS A 605 -19.12 9.67 16.52
C CYS A 605 -18.23 9.16 15.36
N ALA A 606 -16.91 9.17 15.50
CA ALA A 606 -16.03 8.54 14.52
C ALA A 606 -16.06 7.01 14.66
N GLY A 607 -15.90 6.29 13.54
CA GLY A 607 -15.78 4.83 13.53
C GLY A 607 -14.45 4.37 14.13
N ILE A 608 -14.43 3.13 14.61
CA ILE A 608 -13.21 2.47 15.09
C ILE A 608 -12.58 1.68 13.95
N ASN A 609 -11.32 1.97 13.61
CA ASN A 609 -10.58 1.24 12.59
C ASN A 609 -10.12 -0.11 13.15
N THR A 610 -10.56 -1.20 12.53
CA THR A 610 -10.24 -2.57 12.97
C THR A 610 -9.66 -3.39 11.84
N ASP A 611 -9.05 -4.54 12.15
CA ASP A 611 -8.55 -5.49 11.15
C ASP A 611 -9.68 -6.03 10.25
N ASP A 612 -10.89 -6.17 10.81
CA ASP A 612 -12.06 -6.60 10.04
C ASP A 612 -12.68 -5.46 9.23
N HIS A 613 -12.70 -4.25 9.78
CA HIS A 613 -13.29 -3.07 9.13
C HIS A 613 -12.26 -1.94 9.04
N PRO A 614 -11.32 -2.02 8.08
CA PRO A 614 -10.25 -1.04 7.94
C PRO A 614 -10.75 0.22 7.22
N PHE A 615 -11.52 1.07 7.91
CA PHE A 615 -12.09 2.31 7.36
C PHE A 615 -11.06 3.17 6.63
N LEU A 616 -9.88 3.30 7.21
CA LEU A 616 -8.82 4.14 6.67
C LEU A 616 -8.32 3.68 5.30
N GLN A 617 -8.42 2.39 5.00
CA GLN A 617 -8.05 1.84 3.70
C GLN A 617 -8.95 2.34 2.56
N PHE A 618 -10.21 2.62 2.87
CA PHE A 618 -11.23 2.99 1.89
C PHE A 618 -11.57 4.49 1.86
N VAL A 619 -11.31 5.21 2.94
CA VAL A 619 -11.69 6.63 3.09
C VAL A 619 -10.53 7.58 2.81
N THR A 620 -9.34 7.25 3.29
CA THR A 620 -8.16 8.11 3.18
C THR A 620 -7.66 8.44 1.76
N PRO A 621 -7.92 7.62 0.68
CA PRO A 621 -7.45 7.98 -0.66
C PRO A 621 -7.86 9.36 -1.16
N ARG A 622 -8.92 9.96 -0.63
CA ARG A 622 -9.32 11.32 -1.01
C ARG A 622 -8.26 12.38 -0.67
N THR A 623 -7.39 12.11 0.31
CA THR A 623 -6.25 12.99 0.64
C THR A 623 -5.14 12.94 -0.40
N LEU A 624 -5.20 11.98 -1.32
CA LEU A 624 -4.29 11.79 -2.44
C LEU A 624 -4.81 12.43 -3.74
N GLY A 625 -5.86 13.24 -3.66
CA GLY A 625 -6.46 13.95 -4.78
C GLY A 625 -5.52 14.93 -5.48
N PRO A 626 -5.92 15.49 -6.62
CA PRO A 626 -5.13 16.45 -7.38
C PRO A 626 -4.97 17.78 -6.63
N VAL A 627 -5.89 18.11 -5.73
CA VAL A 627 -5.79 19.28 -4.86
C VAL A 627 -5.06 18.85 -3.59
N PRO A 628 -3.87 19.40 -3.31
CA PRO A 628 -3.15 19.09 -2.09
C PRO A 628 -4.01 19.41 -0.87
N VAL A 629 -4.06 18.49 0.09
CA VAL A 629 -4.62 18.80 1.41
C VAL A 629 -3.74 19.89 2.01
N ARG A 630 -4.34 21.04 2.33
CA ARG A 630 -3.61 22.11 2.98
C ARG A 630 -3.30 21.66 4.40
N GLY A 631 -2.01 21.47 4.72
CA GLY A 631 -1.56 21.00 6.03
C GLY A 631 -2.10 21.85 7.18
N HIS A 632 -2.24 23.15 6.94
CA HIS A 632 -2.77 24.12 7.90
C HIS A 632 -4.28 23.96 8.18
N ALA A 633 -5.07 23.38 7.26
CA ALA A 633 -6.52 23.27 7.45
C ALA A 633 -6.88 22.45 8.70
N LEU A 634 -6.26 21.26 8.86
CA LEU A 634 -6.45 20.45 10.06
C LEU A 634 -5.85 21.09 11.31
N LEU A 635 -4.69 21.72 11.17
CA LEU A 635 -4.07 22.42 12.29
C LEU A 635 -4.96 23.60 12.74
N SER A 636 -5.54 24.36 11.82
CA SER A 636 -6.48 25.44 12.12
C SER A 636 -7.73 24.92 12.84
N GLU A 637 -8.32 23.81 12.36
CA GLU A 637 -9.46 23.16 13.02
C GLU A 637 -9.12 22.74 14.46
N LEU A 638 -7.97 22.12 14.66
CA LEU A 638 -7.51 21.70 15.98
C LEU A 638 -7.16 22.88 16.90
N LEU A 639 -6.61 23.97 16.35
CA LEU A 639 -6.32 25.19 17.11
C LEU A 639 -7.59 25.95 17.55
N ALA A 640 -8.72 25.71 16.89
CA ALA A 640 -10.01 26.28 17.25
C ALA A 640 -10.70 25.55 18.42
N LEU A 641 -10.24 24.33 18.76
CA LEU A 641 -10.81 23.57 19.89
C LEU A 641 -10.50 24.25 21.23
N PRO A 642 -11.42 24.19 22.21
CA PRO A 642 -11.10 24.53 23.59
C PRO A 642 -10.12 23.52 24.16
N ARG A 643 -8.94 23.97 24.53
CA ARG A 643 -7.85 23.12 25.05
C ARG A 643 -7.36 23.65 26.39
N PRO A 644 -8.14 23.45 27.46
CA PRO A 644 -7.73 23.88 28.80
C PRO A 644 -6.46 23.13 29.19
N VAL A 645 -5.47 23.85 29.71
CA VAL A 645 -4.26 23.22 30.26
C VAL A 645 -4.65 22.46 31.52
N PRO A 646 -4.51 21.12 31.55
CA PRO A 646 -4.96 20.36 32.71
C PRO A 646 -4.17 20.72 33.96
N GLU A 647 -4.85 20.70 35.10
CA GLU A 647 -4.20 20.93 36.41
C GLU A 647 -3.11 19.88 36.67
N SER A 648 -3.28 18.65 36.17
CA SER A 648 -2.31 17.57 36.27
C SER A 648 -0.96 17.90 35.66
N LEU A 649 -0.90 18.69 34.57
CA LEU A 649 0.35 19.18 33.99
C LEU A 649 1.13 20.11 34.92
N SER A 650 0.45 20.76 35.81
CA SER A 650 1.01 21.77 36.70
C SER A 650 0.95 21.40 38.18
N ALA A 651 0.47 20.19 38.51
CA ALA A 651 0.35 19.72 39.89
C ALA A 651 1.69 19.69 40.62
N GLY A 652 1.75 20.33 41.77
CA GLY A 652 2.97 20.42 42.59
C GLY A 652 4.00 21.48 42.09
N ARG A 653 3.71 22.21 41.02
CA ARG A 653 4.55 23.29 40.52
C ARG A 653 4.16 24.66 41.07
N PRO A 654 5.12 25.59 41.25
CA PRO A 654 4.83 26.97 41.63
C PRO A 654 3.88 27.65 40.63
N THR A 655 3.04 28.57 41.11
CA THR A 655 2.12 29.35 40.28
C THR A 655 2.86 30.06 39.12
N ALA A 656 4.00 30.65 39.39
CA ALA A 656 4.83 31.30 38.34
C ALA A 656 5.30 30.38 37.22
N TRP A 657 5.47 29.07 37.50
CA TRP A 657 5.80 28.09 36.46
C TRP A 657 4.56 27.76 35.61
N ARG A 658 3.39 27.62 36.21
CA ARG A 658 2.11 27.41 35.51
C ARG A 658 1.79 28.57 34.59
N ASP A 659 1.98 29.79 35.06
CA ASP A 659 1.72 31.02 34.31
C ASP A 659 2.69 31.09 33.11
N ARG A 660 3.96 30.73 33.28
CA ARG A 660 4.94 30.66 32.18
C ARG A 660 4.57 29.59 31.15
N LEU A 661 4.14 28.39 31.56
CA LEU A 661 3.69 27.36 30.64
C LEU A 661 2.48 27.83 29.84
N ARG A 662 1.47 28.41 30.52
CA ARG A 662 0.29 28.93 29.85
C ARG A 662 0.65 30.03 28.84
N ALA A 663 1.43 31.00 29.26
CA ALA A 663 1.90 32.08 28.37
C ALA A 663 2.66 31.56 27.17
N TYR A 664 3.46 30.50 27.35
CA TYR A 664 4.18 29.85 26.26
C TYR A 664 3.23 29.17 25.26
N LEU A 665 2.26 28.38 25.76
CA LEU A 665 1.29 27.69 24.91
C LEU A 665 0.43 28.69 24.13
N ASP A 666 0.00 29.78 24.77
CA ASP A 666 -0.78 30.84 24.14
C ASP A 666 0.03 31.57 23.04
N ALA A 667 1.30 31.91 23.32
CA ALA A 667 2.20 32.51 22.34
C ALA A 667 2.51 31.58 21.16
N ARG A 668 2.72 30.29 21.43
CA ARG A 668 2.89 29.25 20.39
C ARG A 668 1.67 29.20 19.47
N ASP A 669 0.48 29.11 20.04
CA ASP A 669 -0.76 28.98 19.30
C ASP A 669 -1.08 30.26 18.50
N ALA A 670 -0.78 31.43 19.06
CA ALA A 670 -0.89 32.70 18.35
C ALA A 670 0.07 32.77 17.14
N HIS A 671 1.32 32.31 17.33
CA HIS A 671 2.29 32.24 16.23
C HIS A 671 1.83 31.33 15.11
N LEU A 672 1.29 30.12 15.45
CA LEU A 672 0.78 29.17 14.46
C LEU A 672 -0.42 29.74 13.68
N ARG A 673 -1.35 30.45 14.37
CA ARG A 673 -2.47 31.11 13.69
C ARG A 673 -1.99 32.22 12.73
N ALA A 674 -0.94 32.96 13.10
CA ALA A 674 -0.33 33.95 12.22
C ALA A 674 0.29 33.31 10.97
N LEU A 675 1.07 32.22 11.15
CA LEU A 675 1.64 31.47 10.02
C LEU A 675 0.56 30.89 9.08
N ILE A 676 -0.57 30.45 9.62
CA ILE A 676 -1.69 29.95 8.80
C ILE A 676 -2.30 31.11 8.01
N ALA A 677 -2.55 32.26 8.65
CA ALA A 677 -3.12 33.43 7.99
C ALA A 677 -2.22 33.99 6.88
N ASP A 678 -0.88 33.91 7.05
CA ASP A 678 0.08 34.31 6.03
C ASP A 678 0.15 33.34 4.84
N SER A 679 -0.33 32.09 5.00
CA SER A 679 -0.33 31.04 3.98
C SER A 679 -1.66 30.92 3.21
N GLU A 680 -2.73 31.51 3.69
CA GLU A 680 -4.03 31.63 3.02
C GLU A 680 -4.07 32.76 2.01
#